data_607e81f71938fab39a74b23426ea7bd4
#
_entry.id   607e81f71938fab39a74b23426ea7bd4
#
_cell.length_a   1.000
_cell.length_b   1.000
_cell.length_c   1.000
_cell.angle_alpha   90.00
_cell.angle_beta   90.00
_cell.angle_gamma   90.00
#
_symmetry.space_group_name_H-M   'P 1'
#
loop_
_entity.id
_entity.type
_entity.pdbx_description
1 polymer ?
#
loop_
_entity_poly.entity_id
_entity_poly.type
_entity_poly.pdbx_seq_one_letter_code
_entity_poly.pdbx_strand_id
1 'polypeptide(L)'
;MRKLTLKISALGMMFSFAVAFGQEKTDTLAVKNAVNAVVKQEEGVKTVTTSSKEDNNRNVMLNAANNTSPRDVNIGLPSTVGGITILENDLPAVYFFWPELPNKTWRQSVGLEKTGLLKMDQLANTMGDLGFAVNSYSQTGTKDFKLKGKLTTSTFGWLQCDVNASGPVSKNGWTYTVGAFANFDPSTYKLGFARNADETKIFRAGVTKYFNNDKGKISVLYKYADSYSITNYAVFQYGPEGKVTELDNFKIGRDSYVVRDGQMKIKDILTGEYSWRSMSGNDNRTTSHNIDVFGNYLLNNGWNFKFSTRAHFAKAKMSNMIPLSIFNADSAAGYTLASNGQAYSGPVGTILGMYTPETPITNIAGRFSLNKQLGDHNVTFGVLEQFYHVDQFTSNRAFFFQSVEPQPQRLIGPNTDADGFYNYNAGGEYHSGTENKLSVYGTDEWKVTDNFNLSYGLHLRNHVLDGEYSLTPRTVGFSFTNANQFDQINKSFFQIAGSLNATYNITKNFGVLANFLYTEENRRLESYSQAFEPNTNKIKSPLGAFGVFWNTNWIQLISQATYLKKNNNLNRYNLVNPANSSQAQVATVYYDIQTLGWTTDFVVKPFKGFNLHYLVTFQNPVYKKFNFNAFGKDYDYSDNNVLGVAKVLMEIDPSYTVDKWRFWASFRYFSKQYANLTNALYFAPRWETFGGVSYTVNKNINIGATVINFLNQRGASGTINGAELITDASPYYGKLLTGTYIMPLTGQFSVSFNF
;
A
#
# COMPACT_ATOMS: atom_id res chain seq x y z
N MET A 1 4.77 35.98 2.71
CA MET A 1 4.27 36.45 1.40
C MET A 1 4.70 35.57 0.21
N ARG A 2 5.97 35.15 0.07
CA ARG A 2 6.40 34.22 -1.01
C ARG A 2 5.66 32.85 -1.02
N LYS A 3 5.35 32.30 0.16
CA LYS A 3 4.62 31.02 0.29
C LYS A 3 3.15 31.09 -0.20
N LEU A 4 2.52 32.26 -0.14
CA LEU A 4 1.15 32.47 -0.62
C LEU A 4 1.11 32.66 -2.15
N THR A 5 2.13 33.27 -2.73
CA THR A 5 2.23 33.54 -4.17
C THR A 5 2.41 32.23 -4.98
N LEU A 6 3.17 31.24 -4.46
CA LEU A 6 3.29 29.94 -5.13
C LEU A 6 1.97 29.13 -5.11
N LYS A 7 1.23 29.19 -3.98
CA LYS A 7 -0.10 28.57 -3.87
C LYS A 7 -1.12 29.16 -4.87
N ILE A 8 -1.03 30.46 -5.12
CA ILE A 8 -1.91 31.16 -6.07
C ILE A 8 -1.51 30.89 -7.53
N SER A 9 -0.22 30.71 -7.82
CA SER A 9 0.28 30.43 -9.17
C SER A 9 -0.13 29.05 -9.66
N ALA A 10 -0.07 28.03 -8.81
CA ALA A 10 -0.52 26.67 -9.13
C ALA A 10 -2.04 26.61 -9.35
N LEU A 11 -2.83 27.34 -8.53
CA LEU A 11 -4.26 27.47 -8.72
C LEU A 11 -4.61 28.29 -9.97
N GLY A 12 -3.87 29.34 -10.28
CA GLY A 12 -4.04 30.18 -11.45
C GLY A 12 -3.78 29.47 -12.79
N MET A 13 -2.77 28.58 -12.83
CA MET A 13 -2.55 27.72 -14.00
C MET A 13 -3.66 26.70 -14.22
N MET A 14 -4.26 26.17 -13.16
CA MET A 14 -5.39 25.24 -13.25
C MET A 14 -6.64 25.88 -13.87
N PHE A 15 -6.92 27.15 -13.60
CA PHE A 15 -8.09 27.85 -14.14
C PHE A 15 -7.90 28.41 -15.56
N SER A 16 -6.68 28.78 -15.94
CA SER A 16 -6.42 29.38 -17.25
C SER A 16 -6.57 28.39 -18.41
N PHE A 17 -6.34 27.09 -18.19
CA PHE A 17 -6.53 26.06 -19.22
C PHE A 17 -7.99 25.67 -19.49
N ALA A 18 -8.89 25.87 -18.52
CA ALA A 18 -10.29 25.50 -18.65
C ALA A 18 -11.11 26.48 -19.53
N VAL A 19 -10.62 27.71 -19.76
CA VAL A 19 -11.35 28.77 -20.45
C VAL A 19 -11.03 28.85 -21.97
N ALA A 20 -9.98 28.20 -22.44
CA ALA A 20 -9.48 28.32 -23.81
C ALA A 20 -10.20 27.47 -24.88
N PHE A 21 -11.17 26.62 -24.49
CA PHE A 21 -11.81 25.66 -25.40
C PHE A 21 -13.29 25.95 -25.67
N GLY A 22 -13.57 27.13 -26.14
CA GLY A 22 -14.90 27.52 -26.64
C GLY A 22 -14.91 27.78 -28.14
N GLN A 23 -15.72 27.00 -28.86
CA GLN A 23 -16.23 27.16 -30.21
C GLN A 23 -15.31 26.97 -31.43
N GLU A 24 -15.55 25.87 -32.15
CA GLU A 24 -15.60 25.84 -33.62
C GLU A 24 -16.39 24.62 -34.14
N LYS A 25 -17.17 24.82 -35.23
CA LYS A 25 -17.97 23.79 -35.89
C LYS A 25 -17.11 23.04 -36.90
N THR A 26 -17.06 21.69 -36.85
CA THR A 26 -16.50 20.87 -37.94
C THR A 26 -17.07 19.45 -38.04
N ASP A 27 -16.98 18.91 -39.19
CA ASP A 27 -17.43 17.72 -39.91
C ASP A 27 -17.59 16.40 -39.11
N THR A 28 -18.78 15.78 -39.22
CA THR A 28 -19.24 14.65 -38.39
C THR A 28 -18.68 13.26 -38.77
N LEU A 29 -18.16 13.09 -39.98
CA LEU A 29 -17.69 11.76 -40.46
C LEU A 29 -16.26 11.41 -40.06
N ALA A 30 -15.37 12.40 -40.06
CA ALA A 30 -13.97 12.19 -39.61
C ALA A 30 -13.87 11.92 -38.11
N VAL A 31 -14.79 12.50 -37.32
CA VAL A 31 -14.83 12.31 -35.85
C VAL A 31 -15.30 10.91 -35.45
N LYS A 32 -16.29 10.34 -36.17
CA LYS A 32 -16.76 8.95 -35.88
C LYS A 32 -15.66 7.90 -36.11
N ASN A 33 -14.84 8.09 -37.14
CA ASN A 33 -13.73 7.18 -37.42
C ASN A 33 -12.59 7.33 -36.41
N ALA A 34 -12.31 8.56 -35.96
CA ALA A 34 -11.30 8.82 -34.93
C ALA A 34 -11.76 8.35 -33.53
N VAL A 35 -13.03 8.54 -33.17
CA VAL A 35 -13.59 8.03 -31.91
C VAL A 35 -13.60 6.50 -31.87
N ASN A 36 -13.98 5.86 -33.00
CA ASN A 36 -13.90 4.40 -33.13
C ASN A 36 -12.46 3.88 -33.11
N ALA A 37 -11.49 4.65 -33.58
CA ALA A 37 -10.07 4.33 -33.48
C ALA A 37 -9.57 4.43 -32.02
N VAL A 38 -9.96 5.47 -31.27
CA VAL A 38 -9.61 5.63 -29.84
C VAL A 38 -10.28 4.55 -28.98
N VAL A 39 -11.53 4.19 -29.24
CA VAL A 39 -12.23 3.09 -28.54
C VAL A 39 -11.63 1.74 -28.92
N LYS A 40 -11.22 1.54 -30.20
CA LYS A 40 -10.47 0.35 -30.63
C LYS A 40 -9.03 0.31 -30.09
N GLN A 41 -8.41 1.46 -29.80
CA GLN A 41 -7.08 1.51 -29.21
C GLN A 41 -7.05 1.05 -27.74
N GLU A 42 -8.11 1.25 -26.97
CA GLU A 42 -8.24 0.60 -25.65
C GLU A 42 -8.34 -0.94 -25.78
N GLU A 43 -8.74 -1.45 -26.94
CA GLU A 43 -8.81 -2.88 -27.27
C GLU A 43 -7.61 -3.38 -28.12
N GLY A 44 -6.83 -2.49 -28.72
CA GLY A 44 -5.96 -2.81 -29.86
C GLY A 44 -4.51 -3.17 -29.54
N VAL A 45 -3.98 -2.84 -28.38
CA VAL A 45 -2.69 -3.39 -27.94
C VAL A 45 -2.98 -4.69 -27.22
N LYS A 46 -2.81 -5.82 -27.91
CA LYS A 46 -2.70 -7.13 -27.26
C LYS A 46 -1.43 -7.13 -26.40
N THR A 47 -1.47 -6.40 -25.31
CA THR A 47 -0.52 -6.60 -24.22
C THR A 47 -0.60 -8.07 -23.86
N VAL A 48 0.53 -8.74 -23.84
CA VAL A 48 0.62 -10.12 -23.34
C VAL A 48 0.21 -10.08 -21.87
N THR A 49 -1.07 -10.32 -21.61
CA THR A 49 -1.63 -10.39 -20.26
C THR A 49 -2.17 -11.79 -20.06
N THR A 50 -1.65 -12.46 -19.07
CA THR A 50 -1.96 -13.85 -18.77
C THR A 50 -3.28 -14.03 -18.03
N SER A 51 -3.88 -12.99 -17.48
CA SER A 51 -5.11 -13.14 -16.69
C SER A 51 -6.30 -12.41 -17.30
N SER A 52 -7.51 -12.92 -17.07
CA SER A 52 -8.73 -12.19 -17.43
C SER A 52 -8.82 -10.92 -16.57
N LYS A 53 -9.34 -9.82 -17.15
CA LYS A 53 -9.49 -8.52 -16.48
C LYS A 53 -10.27 -8.60 -15.16
N GLU A 54 -11.22 -9.52 -15.05
CA GLU A 54 -12.02 -9.73 -13.84
C GLU A 54 -11.25 -10.45 -12.73
N ASP A 55 -10.42 -11.42 -13.10
CA ASP A 55 -9.62 -12.19 -12.14
C ASP A 55 -8.50 -11.35 -11.55
N ASN A 56 -7.86 -10.50 -12.34
CA ASN A 56 -6.87 -9.54 -11.86
C ASN A 56 -7.44 -8.57 -10.83
N ASN A 57 -8.59 -7.97 -11.11
CA ASN A 57 -9.23 -7.01 -10.21
C ASN A 57 -9.65 -7.67 -8.89
N ARG A 58 -10.12 -8.91 -8.93
CA ARG A 58 -10.47 -9.67 -7.72
C ARG A 58 -9.24 -10.03 -6.90
N ASN A 59 -8.23 -10.61 -7.54
CA ASN A 59 -7.06 -11.14 -6.85
C ASN A 59 -6.23 -10.04 -6.16
N VAL A 60 -6.22 -8.83 -6.69
CA VAL A 60 -5.54 -7.68 -6.08
C VAL A 60 -6.13 -7.32 -4.72
N MET A 61 -7.44 -7.50 -4.51
CA MET A 61 -8.13 -7.14 -3.27
C MET A 61 -8.23 -8.28 -2.24
N LEU A 62 -7.86 -9.52 -2.61
CA LEU A 62 -7.85 -10.64 -1.67
C LEU A 62 -6.61 -10.57 -0.77
N ASN A 63 -6.80 -10.06 0.44
CA ASN A 63 -5.74 -9.90 1.43
C ASN A 63 -6.00 -10.83 2.63
N ALA A 64 -5.00 -11.62 3.02
CA ALA A 64 -5.11 -12.55 4.14
C ALA A 64 -4.90 -11.87 5.51
N ALA A 65 -4.43 -10.63 5.53
CA ALA A 65 -4.20 -9.88 6.76
C ALA A 65 -5.37 -8.94 7.11
N ASN A 66 -6.09 -8.41 6.11
CA ASN A 66 -7.20 -7.45 6.33
C ASN A 66 -8.13 -7.36 5.12
N ASN A 67 -9.29 -6.73 5.32
CA ASN A 67 -10.31 -6.49 4.28
C ASN A 67 -10.21 -5.10 3.63
N THR A 68 -9.24 -4.28 3.99
CA THR A 68 -9.27 -2.83 3.75
C THR A 68 -8.30 -2.35 2.69
N SER A 69 -7.26 -3.11 2.41
CA SER A 69 -6.17 -2.75 1.51
C SER A 69 -5.96 -3.81 0.44
N PRO A 70 -5.45 -3.43 -0.74
CA PRO A 70 -4.91 -4.39 -1.68
C PRO A 70 -3.84 -5.25 -1.00
N ARG A 71 -3.70 -6.50 -1.45
CA ARG A 71 -2.58 -7.34 -1.02
C ARG A 71 -1.26 -6.78 -1.56
N ASP A 72 -0.17 -7.15 -0.92
CA ASP A 72 1.15 -7.00 -1.53
C ASP A 72 1.22 -7.91 -2.76
N VAL A 73 1.32 -7.31 -3.95
CA VAL A 73 1.28 -8.06 -5.21
C VAL A 73 2.70 -8.37 -5.64
N ASN A 74 3.02 -9.66 -5.64
CA ASN A 74 4.26 -10.19 -6.22
C ASN A 74 3.97 -10.85 -7.58
N ILE A 75 3.24 -10.16 -8.44
CA ILE A 75 2.83 -10.70 -9.73
C ILE A 75 4.00 -10.64 -10.70
N GLY A 76 4.63 -11.77 -10.89
CA GLY A 76 5.59 -11.96 -11.94
C GLY A 76 6.94 -11.29 -11.77
N LEU A 77 7.28 -10.85 -10.54
CA LEU A 77 8.52 -10.13 -10.25
C LEU A 77 9.00 -10.39 -8.82
N PRO A 78 10.31 -10.20 -8.56
CA PRO A 78 10.86 -10.35 -7.22
C PRO A 78 10.15 -9.46 -6.19
N SER A 79 9.82 -10.00 -5.05
CA SER A 79 9.14 -9.30 -3.93
C SER A 79 9.89 -8.08 -3.40
N THR A 80 11.16 -7.91 -3.76
CA THR A 80 12.02 -6.78 -3.35
C THR A 80 11.77 -5.51 -4.15
N VAL A 81 10.89 -5.54 -5.14
CA VAL A 81 10.47 -4.36 -5.91
C VAL A 81 9.91 -3.25 -5.02
N GLY A 82 9.08 -3.60 -4.06
CA GLY A 82 8.43 -2.65 -3.14
C GLY A 82 6.93 -2.88 -3.02
N GLY A 83 6.26 -1.99 -2.29
CA GLY A 83 4.82 -2.04 -2.05
C GLY A 83 3.97 -1.61 -3.25
N ILE A 84 2.66 -1.64 -3.06
CA ILE A 84 1.68 -1.17 -4.04
C ILE A 84 1.34 0.30 -3.80
N THR A 85 1.42 1.11 -4.85
CA THR A 85 0.88 2.47 -4.87
C THR A 85 -0.61 2.43 -5.24
N ILE A 86 -1.45 3.15 -4.51
CA ILE A 86 -2.86 3.29 -4.82
C ILE A 86 -3.09 4.62 -5.56
N LEU A 87 -3.58 4.52 -6.79
CA LEU A 87 -3.95 5.66 -7.62
C LEU A 87 -5.47 5.72 -7.78
N GLU A 88 -5.99 6.94 -7.83
CA GLU A 88 -7.37 7.24 -8.23
C GLU A 88 -7.34 8.37 -9.25
N ASN A 89 -7.93 8.16 -10.43
CA ASN A 89 -7.90 9.09 -11.56
C ASN A 89 -6.48 9.45 -12.03
N ASP A 90 -5.58 8.45 -12.09
CA ASP A 90 -4.16 8.56 -12.48
C ASP A 90 -3.28 9.39 -11.50
N LEU A 91 -3.78 9.73 -10.32
CA LEU A 91 -3.04 10.43 -9.26
C LEU A 91 -3.00 9.59 -7.99
N PRO A 92 -1.93 9.69 -7.18
CA PRO A 92 -1.90 9.02 -5.87
C PRO A 92 -3.16 9.36 -5.04
N ALA A 93 -3.77 8.35 -4.42
CA ALA A 93 -4.94 8.56 -3.57
C ALA A 93 -4.62 9.49 -2.39
N VAL A 94 -3.42 9.34 -1.83
CA VAL A 94 -2.76 10.25 -0.89
C VAL A 94 -1.30 10.39 -1.28
N TYR A 95 -0.64 11.45 -0.83
CA TYR A 95 0.81 11.50 -0.79
C TYR A 95 1.24 10.64 0.39
N PHE A 96 1.63 9.40 0.15
CA PHE A 96 1.87 8.45 1.24
C PHE A 96 2.67 9.08 2.38
N PHE A 97 2.07 9.13 3.53
CA PHE A 97 2.62 9.65 4.76
C PHE A 97 2.05 8.89 5.95
N TRP A 98 2.89 8.52 6.85
CA TRP A 98 2.52 8.05 8.18
C TRP A 98 1.79 9.13 8.92
N PRO A 99 0.76 9.19 9.33
CA PRO A 99 -0.46 8.72 9.76
C PRO A 99 -1.60 8.70 8.71
N GLU A 100 -1.40 9.23 7.54
CA GLU A 100 -2.40 9.25 6.47
C GLU A 100 -2.15 8.09 5.48
N LEU A 101 -2.61 6.91 5.82
CA LEU A 101 -2.52 5.74 4.94
C LEU A 101 -3.55 5.83 3.80
N PRO A 102 -3.24 5.29 2.60
CA PRO A 102 -4.17 5.30 1.46
C PRO A 102 -5.56 4.73 1.76
N ASN A 103 -5.64 3.70 2.60
CA ASN A 103 -6.90 3.07 2.99
C ASN A 103 -7.81 3.93 3.89
N LYS A 104 -7.35 5.09 4.33
CA LYS A 104 -8.18 6.05 5.07
C LYS A 104 -9.10 6.87 4.17
N THR A 105 -8.74 7.06 2.90
CA THR A 105 -9.50 7.86 1.94
C THR A 105 -9.92 7.11 0.68
N TRP A 106 -9.34 5.93 0.44
CA TRP A 106 -9.64 5.08 -0.70
C TRP A 106 -10.10 3.69 -0.26
N ARG A 107 -11.20 3.22 -0.84
CA ARG A 107 -11.74 1.86 -0.69
C ARG A 107 -12.26 1.38 -2.03
N GLN A 108 -12.07 0.09 -2.32
CA GLN A 108 -12.72 -0.54 -3.46
C GLN A 108 -14.24 -0.44 -3.29
N SER A 109 -14.91 0.22 -4.23
CA SER A 109 -16.33 0.57 -4.11
C SER A 109 -17.03 0.60 -5.47
N VAL A 110 -18.36 0.56 -5.48
CA VAL A 110 -19.18 0.79 -6.69
C VAL A 110 -19.13 2.24 -7.16
N GLY A 111 -18.61 3.16 -6.34
CA GLY A 111 -18.28 4.53 -6.73
C GLY A 111 -17.03 4.63 -7.62
N LEU A 112 -16.40 3.50 -7.96
CA LEU A 112 -15.31 3.41 -8.91
C LEU A 112 -15.80 2.71 -10.18
N GLU A 113 -15.60 3.34 -11.34
CA GLU A 113 -16.02 2.81 -12.63
C GLU A 113 -15.14 1.63 -13.07
N LYS A 114 -13.84 1.76 -12.84
CA LYS A 114 -12.83 0.79 -13.25
C LYS A 114 -11.71 0.78 -12.21
N THR A 115 -11.19 -0.40 -11.94
CA THR A 115 -9.97 -0.60 -11.14
C THR A 115 -9.07 -1.55 -11.90
N GLY A 116 -7.78 -1.28 -11.97
CA GLY A 116 -6.83 -2.13 -12.68
C GLY A 116 -5.42 -2.00 -12.14
N LEU A 117 -4.58 -2.99 -12.45
CA LEU A 117 -3.18 -2.98 -12.11
C LEU A 117 -2.38 -2.24 -13.20
N LEU A 118 -1.59 -1.25 -12.81
CA LEU A 118 -0.56 -0.63 -13.65
C LEU A 118 0.70 -1.48 -13.60
N LYS A 119 1.29 -1.70 -14.77
CA LYS A 119 2.57 -2.38 -14.89
C LYS A 119 3.71 -1.50 -14.39
N MET A 120 4.84 -2.11 -14.05
CA MET A 120 6.01 -1.41 -13.53
C MET A 120 6.61 -0.41 -14.52
N ASP A 121 6.68 -0.76 -15.79
CA ASP A 121 7.14 0.14 -16.85
C ASP A 121 6.23 1.37 -17.00
N GLN A 122 4.92 1.19 -16.92
CA GLN A 122 3.96 2.28 -16.94
C GLN A 122 4.12 3.20 -15.70
N LEU A 123 4.32 2.61 -14.52
CA LEU A 123 4.55 3.39 -13.30
C LEU A 123 5.89 4.15 -13.38
N ALA A 124 6.97 3.48 -13.78
CA ALA A 124 8.29 4.11 -13.95
C ALA A 124 8.25 5.27 -14.97
N ASN A 125 7.64 5.04 -16.14
CA ASN A 125 7.57 6.06 -17.19
C ASN A 125 6.68 7.25 -16.83
N THR A 126 5.60 7.05 -16.05
CA THR A 126 4.62 8.12 -15.80
C THR A 126 4.71 8.74 -14.42
N MET A 127 5.17 7.98 -13.43
CA MET A 127 5.32 8.43 -12.04
C MET A 127 6.78 8.48 -11.57
N GLY A 128 7.72 7.87 -12.32
CA GLY A 128 9.13 7.81 -11.97
C GLY A 128 9.45 6.88 -10.79
N ASP A 129 8.53 6.00 -10.40
CA ASP A 129 8.67 5.15 -9.22
C ASP A 129 8.83 3.67 -9.61
N LEU A 130 9.56 2.91 -8.80
CA LEU A 130 9.64 1.46 -8.93
C LEU A 130 8.50 0.81 -8.15
N GLY A 131 7.78 -0.11 -8.78
CA GLY A 131 6.73 -0.88 -8.10
C GLY A 131 5.52 -1.14 -8.97
N PHE A 132 4.45 -1.59 -8.32
CA PHE A 132 3.14 -1.73 -8.93
C PHE A 132 2.20 -0.64 -8.42
N ALA A 133 1.18 -0.32 -9.21
CA ALA A 133 0.10 0.53 -8.75
C ALA A 133 -1.26 -0.12 -9.05
N VAL A 134 -2.17 0.01 -8.11
CA VAL A 134 -3.60 -0.20 -8.35
C VAL A 134 -4.19 1.14 -8.75
N ASN A 135 -4.58 1.29 -10.02
CA ASN A 135 -5.23 2.50 -10.48
C ASN A 135 -6.73 2.29 -10.59
N SER A 136 -7.50 3.22 -10.08
CA SER A 136 -8.96 3.22 -10.14
C SER A 136 -9.45 4.53 -10.75
N TYR A 137 -10.63 4.47 -11.38
CA TYR A 137 -11.27 5.65 -11.94
C TYR A 137 -12.59 5.88 -11.23
N SER A 138 -12.81 7.09 -10.74
CA SER A 138 -14.06 7.47 -10.08
C SER A 138 -15.23 7.37 -11.05
N GLN A 139 -16.39 6.89 -10.55
CA GLN A 139 -17.63 6.90 -11.31
C GLN A 139 -17.99 8.33 -11.68
N THR A 140 -18.16 8.60 -12.98
CA THR A 140 -18.60 9.90 -13.50
C THR A 140 -20.11 9.89 -13.79
N GLY A 141 -20.68 11.05 -14.04
CA GLY A 141 -22.07 11.16 -14.48
C GLY A 141 -22.30 10.42 -15.81
N THR A 142 -23.46 9.83 -15.99
CA THR A 142 -23.84 9.01 -17.14
C THR A 142 -24.98 9.64 -17.94
N LYS A 143 -25.05 9.36 -19.26
CA LYS A 143 -26.13 9.87 -20.14
C LYS A 143 -27.50 9.25 -19.79
N ASP A 144 -27.49 8.01 -19.30
CA ASP A 144 -28.68 7.30 -18.80
C ASP A 144 -28.60 7.16 -17.29
N PHE A 145 -29.74 7.05 -16.63
CA PHE A 145 -29.78 6.76 -15.19
C PHE A 145 -29.18 5.39 -14.90
N LYS A 146 -28.29 5.33 -13.92
CA LYS A 146 -27.69 4.10 -13.39
C LYS A 146 -27.69 4.13 -11.88
N LEU A 147 -28.04 3.00 -11.28
CA LEU A 147 -27.98 2.80 -9.84
C LEU A 147 -27.22 1.49 -9.57
N LYS A 148 -26.07 1.60 -8.90
CA LYS A 148 -25.23 0.47 -8.50
C LYS A 148 -25.18 0.38 -6.99
N GLY A 149 -25.13 -0.83 -6.45
CA GLY A 149 -24.89 -0.99 -5.03
C GLY A 149 -24.35 -2.38 -4.70
N LYS A 150 -23.74 -2.45 -3.52
CA LYS A 150 -23.24 -3.69 -2.93
C LYS A 150 -23.42 -3.65 -1.42
N LEU A 151 -24.00 -4.71 -0.88
CA LEU A 151 -24.06 -4.98 0.54
C LEU A 151 -23.19 -6.20 0.81
N THR A 152 -22.30 -6.12 1.81
CA THR A 152 -21.45 -7.23 2.23
C THR A 152 -21.54 -7.40 3.74
N THR A 153 -21.57 -8.65 4.21
CA THR A 153 -21.49 -9.00 5.63
C THR A 153 -20.56 -10.19 5.82
N SER A 154 -20.14 -10.45 7.06
CA SER A 154 -19.31 -11.60 7.40
C SER A 154 -19.82 -12.36 8.62
N THR A 155 -19.26 -13.54 8.83
CA THR A 155 -19.52 -14.37 10.03
C THR A 155 -19.10 -13.71 11.34
N PHE A 156 -18.33 -12.61 11.28
CA PHE A 156 -17.91 -11.82 12.45
C PHE A 156 -18.66 -10.50 12.62
N GLY A 157 -19.70 -10.26 11.81
CA GLY A 157 -20.52 -9.05 11.92
C GLY A 157 -19.99 -7.86 11.14
N TRP A 158 -19.02 -8.03 10.24
CA TRP A 158 -18.65 -6.99 9.29
C TRP A 158 -19.86 -6.59 8.46
N LEU A 159 -20.05 -5.29 8.30
CA LEU A 159 -21.10 -4.69 7.48
C LEU A 159 -20.49 -3.62 6.56
N GLN A 160 -20.64 -3.81 5.26
CA GLN A 160 -20.29 -2.83 4.25
C GLN A 160 -21.50 -2.52 3.38
N CYS A 161 -21.84 -1.24 3.29
CA CYS A 161 -22.86 -0.72 2.39
C CYS A 161 -22.22 0.23 1.39
N ASP A 162 -22.52 0.06 0.11
CA ASP A 162 -21.93 0.82 -0.96
C ASP A 162 -22.96 1.08 -2.05
N VAL A 163 -23.20 2.35 -2.42
CA VAL A 163 -24.18 2.73 -3.40
C VAL A 163 -23.66 3.89 -4.24
N ASN A 164 -23.98 3.89 -5.53
CA ASN A 164 -23.72 4.98 -6.45
C ASN A 164 -24.88 5.17 -7.42
N ALA A 165 -25.38 6.39 -7.56
CA ALA A 165 -26.36 6.81 -8.54
C ALA A 165 -25.73 7.82 -9.50
N SER A 166 -26.00 7.68 -10.79
CA SER A 166 -25.56 8.62 -11.81
C SER A 166 -26.62 8.78 -12.89
N GLY A 167 -26.67 9.94 -13.55
CA GLY A 167 -27.68 10.16 -14.56
C GLY A 167 -27.59 11.56 -15.21
N PRO A 168 -28.48 11.86 -16.16
CA PRO A 168 -28.53 13.15 -16.82
C PRO A 168 -29.08 14.25 -15.90
N VAL A 169 -28.51 15.45 -16.00
CA VAL A 169 -29.06 16.69 -15.42
C VAL A 169 -29.82 17.47 -16.49
N SER A 170 -29.30 17.48 -17.72
CA SER A 170 -29.90 18.20 -18.83
C SER A 170 -29.58 17.53 -20.17
N LYS A 171 -30.40 17.89 -21.20
CA LYS A 171 -30.18 17.46 -22.59
C LYS A 171 -28.87 17.99 -23.20
N ASN A 172 -28.25 19.00 -22.59
CA ASN A 172 -27.01 19.62 -23.06
C ASN A 172 -25.73 18.86 -22.59
N GLY A 173 -25.85 17.60 -22.22
CA GLY A 173 -24.71 16.76 -21.85
C GLY A 173 -24.19 16.98 -20.43
N TRP A 174 -24.90 17.67 -19.56
CA TRP A 174 -24.62 17.73 -18.13
C TRP A 174 -25.20 16.51 -17.42
N THR A 175 -24.39 15.86 -16.61
CA THR A 175 -24.73 14.65 -15.88
C THR A 175 -24.22 14.74 -14.45
N TYR A 176 -24.76 13.93 -13.55
CA TYR A 176 -24.37 13.90 -12.15
C TYR A 176 -23.92 12.48 -11.72
N THR A 177 -23.16 12.42 -10.64
CA THR A 177 -22.90 11.21 -9.87
C THR A 177 -22.94 11.53 -8.38
N VAL A 178 -23.55 10.63 -7.60
CA VAL A 178 -23.58 10.69 -6.14
C VAL A 178 -23.36 9.28 -5.60
N GLY A 179 -22.47 9.12 -4.62
CA GLY A 179 -22.17 7.83 -4.04
C GLY A 179 -21.90 7.91 -2.55
N ALA A 180 -22.20 6.84 -1.85
CA ALA A 180 -21.91 6.67 -0.44
C ALA A 180 -21.37 5.27 -0.19
N PHE A 181 -20.31 5.19 0.62
CA PHE A 181 -19.69 3.97 1.09
C PHE A 181 -19.59 4.03 2.61
N ALA A 182 -20.00 2.96 3.29
CA ALA A 182 -19.88 2.81 4.72
C ALA A 182 -19.35 1.42 5.07
N ASN A 183 -18.32 1.37 5.90
CA ASN A 183 -17.68 0.14 6.38
C ASN A 183 -17.65 0.14 7.90
N PHE A 184 -18.16 -0.94 8.50
CA PHE A 184 -18.15 -1.19 9.94
C PHE A 184 -17.62 -2.60 10.15
N ASP A 185 -16.32 -2.72 10.44
CA ASP A 185 -15.64 -4.00 10.59
C ASP A 185 -15.20 -4.21 12.04
N PRO A 186 -15.89 -5.07 12.81
CA PRO A 186 -15.45 -5.44 14.16
C PRO A 186 -14.17 -6.28 14.15
N SER A 187 -13.72 -6.74 12.95
CA SER A 187 -12.65 -7.71 12.76
C SER A 187 -13.00 -9.10 13.29
N THR A 188 -12.03 -10.01 13.30
CA THR A 188 -12.18 -11.38 13.80
C THR A 188 -11.87 -11.51 15.29
N TYR A 189 -11.38 -10.44 15.92
CA TYR A 189 -11.00 -10.36 17.33
C TYR A 189 -11.86 -9.31 18.06
N LYS A 190 -11.93 -9.41 19.39
CA LYS A 190 -12.72 -8.50 20.22
C LYS A 190 -11.82 -7.48 20.90
N LEU A 191 -12.18 -6.19 20.79
CA LEU A 191 -11.58 -5.09 21.53
C LEU A 191 -12.44 -4.75 22.75
N GLY A 192 -11.80 -4.46 23.90
CA GLY A 192 -12.51 -4.09 25.12
C GLY A 192 -13.11 -2.68 25.09
N PHE A 193 -12.55 -1.80 24.27
CA PHE A 193 -12.83 -0.37 24.24
C PHE A 193 -13.48 0.15 22.93
N ALA A 194 -13.60 -0.68 21.91
CA ALA A 194 -14.16 -0.30 20.61
C ALA A 194 -15.04 -1.44 20.05
N ARG A 195 -16.15 -1.06 19.41
CA ARG A 195 -17.01 -2.02 18.71
C ARG A 195 -16.44 -2.46 17.38
N ASN A 196 -15.85 -1.53 16.63
CA ASN A 196 -15.27 -1.78 15.33
C ASN A 196 -13.76 -1.58 15.40
N ALA A 197 -13.01 -2.44 14.74
CA ALA A 197 -11.58 -2.28 14.51
C ALA A 197 -11.30 -1.38 13.29
N ASP A 198 -12.22 -1.32 12.33
CA ASP A 198 -12.18 -0.39 11.19
C ASP A 198 -13.58 0.21 10.97
N GLU A 199 -13.62 1.53 10.87
CA GLU A 199 -14.81 2.27 10.50
C GLU A 199 -14.45 3.31 9.45
N THR A 200 -15.08 3.23 8.28
CA THR A 200 -14.80 4.15 7.17
C THR A 200 -16.09 4.57 6.50
N LYS A 201 -16.27 5.88 6.31
CA LYS A 201 -17.37 6.48 5.58
C LYS A 201 -16.80 7.34 4.46
N ILE A 202 -17.24 7.12 3.23
CA ILE A 202 -16.83 7.92 2.07
C ILE A 202 -18.09 8.40 1.35
N PHE A 203 -18.18 9.69 1.14
CA PHE A 203 -19.20 10.32 0.32
C PHE A 203 -18.57 10.91 -0.93
N ARG A 204 -19.23 10.76 -2.09
CA ARG A 204 -18.81 11.34 -3.37
C ARG A 204 -19.99 12.06 -4.02
N ALA A 205 -19.72 13.22 -4.59
CA ALA A 205 -20.68 13.93 -5.42
C ALA A 205 -19.95 14.66 -6.57
N GLY A 206 -20.48 14.59 -7.77
CA GLY A 206 -19.83 15.22 -8.90
C GLY A 206 -20.75 15.52 -10.07
N VAL A 207 -20.26 16.38 -10.94
CA VAL A 207 -20.89 16.73 -12.19
C VAL A 207 -19.93 16.46 -13.34
N THR A 208 -20.50 16.02 -14.47
CA THR A 208 -19.73 15.77 -15.70
C THR A 208 -20.41 16.48 -16.86
N LYS A 209 -19.62 17.19 -17.66
CA LYS A 209 -20.03 17.74 -18.93
C LYS A 209 -19.46 16.91 -20.07
N TYR A 210 -20.33 16.31 -20.86
CA TYR A 210 -19.97 15.73 -22.15
C TYR A 210 -20.02 16.81 -23.22
N PHE A 211 -18.96 16.88 -24.02
CA PHE A 211 -18.93 17.83 -25.13
C PHE A 211 -19.71 17.28 -26.33
N ASN A 212 -20.24 18.20 -27.14
CA ASN A 212 -20.95 17.86 -28.37
C ASN A 212 -20.05 17.01 -29.28
N ASN A 213 -20.66 16.04 -29.97
CA ASN A 213 -19.99 15.11 -30.89
C ASN A 213 -19.05 14.09 -30.18
N ASP A 214 -19.23 13.82 -28.88
CA ASP A 214 -18.48 12.86 -28.11
C ASP A 214 -16.93 13.05 -28.14
N LYS A 215 -16.47 14.29 -28.42
CA LYS A 215 -15.03 14.62 -28.45
C LYS A 215 -14.35 14.48 -27.09
N GLY A 216 -15.12 14.46 -26.02
CA GLY A 216 -14.55 14.31 -24.68
C GLY A 216 -15.53 14.69 -23.58
N LYS A 217 -14.99 14.67 -22.36
CA LYS A 217 -15.72 15.06 -21.14
C LYS A 217 -14.81 15.74 -20.14
N ILE A 218 -15.40 16.56 -19.29
CA ILE A 218 -14.77 17.11 -18.07
C ILE A 218 -15.66 16.77 -16.87
N SER A 219 -15.05 16.35 -15.79
CA SER A 219 -15.72 16.01 -14.54
C SER A 219 -15.12 16.77 -13.37
N VAL A 220 -15.97 17.27 -12.49
CA VAL A 220 -15.59 17.80 -11.18
C VAL A 220 -16.22 16.89 -10.14
N LEU A 221 -15.40 16.35 -9.24
CA LEU A 221 -15.82 15.43 -8.20
C LEU A 221 -15.31 15.90 -6.83
N TYR A 222 -16.24 16.01 -5.88
CA TYR A 222 -15.92 16.16 -4.46
C TYR A 222 -16.01 14.80 -3.77
N LYS A 223 -15.03 14.52 -2.91
CA LYS A 223 -15.01 13.33 -2.05
C LYS A 223 -14.69 13.73 -0.62
N TYR A 224 -15.53 13.29 0.30
CA TYR A 224 -15.27 13.33 1.75
C TYR A 224 -14.99 11.93 2.25
N ALA A 225 -13.99 11.77 3.10
CA ALA A 225 -13.72 10.52 3.80
C ALA A 225 -13.49 10.76 5.29
N ASP A 226 -13.99 9.84 6.11
CA ASP A 226 -13.82 9.80 7.56
C ASP A 226 -13.53 8.35 7.94
N SER A 227 -12.36 8.10 8.52
CA SER A 227 -11.88 6.74 8.76
C SER A 227 -11.00 6.62 9.99
N TYR A 228 -11.19 5.55 10.75
CA TYR A 228 -10.18 5.08 11.69
C TYR A 228 -9.96 3.57 11.56
N SER A 229 -8.80 3.08 12.01
CA SER A 229 -8.52 1.66 12.05
C SER A 229 -7.56 1.33 13.19
N ILE A 230 -7.79 0.20 13.83
CA ILE A 230 -7.01 -0.31 14.97
C ILE A 230 -6.21 -1.51 14.50
N THR A 231 -4.89 -1.47 14.72
CA THR A 231 -4.01 -2.60 14.43
C THR A 231 -3.97 -3.54 15.63
N ASN A 232 -4.07 -4.85 15.39
CA ASN A 232 -3.89 -5.90 16.38
C ASN A 232 -2.73 -6.80 16.00
N TYR A 233 -2.10 -7.41 17.01
CA TYR A 233 -1.00 -8.35 16.88
C TYR A 233 -1.39 -9.68 17.51
N ALA A 234 -0.84 -10.78 17.00
CA ALA A 234 -0.95 -12.07 17.63
C ALA A 234 0.17 -12.28 18.63
N VAL A 235 -0.12 -13.05 19.68
CA VAL A 235 0.89 -13.69 20.54
C VAL A 235 0.92 -15.18 20.20
N PHE A 236 2.10 -15.73 20.08
CA PHE A 236 2.30 -17.15 19.76
C PHE A 236 3.60 -17.68 20.37
N GLN A 237 3.67 -18.98 20.52
CA GLN A 237 4.89 -19.69 20.90
C GLN A 237 5.68 -20.02 19.63
N TYR A 238 6.98 -19.67 19.64
CA TYR A 238 7.88 -19.97 18.53
C TYR A 238 8.49 -21.37 18.71
N GLY A 239 8.37 -22.19 17.69
CA GLY A 239 8.83 -23.58 17.73
C GLY A 239 9.95 -23.90 16.74
N PRO A 240 10.45 -25.14 16.77
CA PRO A 240 11.39 -25.66 15.79
C PRO A 240 10.86 -25.47 14.36
N GLU A 241 11.78 -25.32 13.39
CA GLU A 241 11.44 -25.11 11.98
C GLU A 241 10.61 -23.84 11.70
N GLY A 242 10.61 -22.86 12.64
CA GLY A 242 9.85 -21.62 12.49
C GLY A 242 8.34 -21.78 12.60
N LYS A 243 7.85 -22.89 13.14
CA LYS A 243 6.44 -23.13 13.38
C LYS A 243 5.94 -22.25 14.51
N VAL A 244 4.71 -21.78 14.38
CA VAL A 244 4.00 -21.00 15.41
C VAL A 244 2.87 -21.81 15.99
N THR A 245 2.73 -21.77 17.33
CA THR A 245 1.70 -22.48 18.07
C THR A 245 0.88 -21.50 18.90
N GLU A 246 -0.41 -21.68 18.98
CA GLU A 246 -1.26 -20.89 19.87
C GLU A 246 -0.98 -21.24 21.33
N LEU A 247 -1.21 -20.30 22.21
CA LEU A 247 -1.28 -20.54 23.64
C LEU A 247 -2.66 -21.15 24.01
N ASP A 248 -2.72 -21.84 25.13
CA ASP A 248 -3.98 -22.38 25.62
C ASP A 248 -5.03 -21.29 25.85
N ASN A 249 -4.58 -20.15 26.37
CA ASN A 249 -5.42 -19.00 26.75
C ASN A 249 -5.43 -17.86 25.69
N PHE A 250 -4.74 -17.97 24.54
CA PHE A 250 -4.71 -16.93 23.53
C PHE A 250 -4.80 -17.53 22.11
N LYS A 251 -5.85 -17.16 21.36
CA LYS A 251 -6.11 -17.68 20.02
C LYS A 251 -5.74 -16.67 18.93
N ILE A 252 -4.85 -17.06 18.05
CA ILE A 252 -4.31 -16.22 16.96
C ILE A 252 -5.45 -15.72 16.07
N GLY A 253 -5.54 -14.38 15.92
CA GLY A 253 -6.55 -13.71 15.11
C GLY A 253 -7.96 -13.72 15.67
N ARG A 254 -8.21 -14.37 16.82
CA ARG A 254 -9.47 -14.36 17.56
C ARG A 254 -9.43 -13.49 18.79
N ASP A 255 -8.27 -13.37 19.37
CA ASP A 255 -8.02 -12.57 20.58
C ASP A 255 -7.24 -11.32 20.25
N SER A 256 -7.46 -10.26 21.02
CA SER A 256 -6.75 -9.01 20.91
C SER A 256 -5.61 -8.93 21.90
N TYR A 257 -4.44 -8.52 21.45
CA TYR A 257 -3.28 -8.20 22.31
C TYR A 257 -3.11 -6.69 22.49
N VAL A 258 -4.17 -5.94 22.34
CA VAL A 258 -4.25 -4.51 22.70
C VAL A 258 -4.78 -4.38 24.12
N VAL A 259 -4.15 -3.54 24.96
CA VAL A 259 -4.54 -3.33 26.34
C VAL A 259 -6.05 -3.05 26.46
N ARG A 260 -6.70 -3.63 27.48
CA ARG A 260 -8.16 -3.71 27.63
C ARG A 260 -8.87 -2.35 27.52
N ASP A 261 -8.29 -1.30 28.10
CA ASP A 261 -8.86 0.05 28.12
C ASP A 261 -8.52 0.86 26.85
N GLY A 262 -7.58 0.37 26.02
CA GLY A 262 -7.11 1.07 24.83
C GLY A 262 -6.43 2.42 25.13
N GLN A 263 -6.05 2.68 26.39
CA GLN A 263 -5.50 3.96 26.83
C GLN A 263 -3.99 3.93 26.95
N MET A 264 -3.35 5.06 26.63
CA MET A 264 -1.93 5.28 26.87
C MET A 264 -1.68 6.71 27.35
N LYS A 265 -0.68 6.86 28.23
CA LYS A 265 -0.22 8.14 28.74
C LYS A 265 0.98 8.58 27.92
N ILE A 266 0.82 9.61 27.14
CA ILE A 266 1.81 10.12 26.20
C ILE A 266 2.40 11.41 26.74
N LYS A 267 3.72 11.56 26.60
CA LYS A 267 4.42 12.81 26.82
C LYS A 267 4.65 13.50 25.49
N ASP A 268 4.18 14.72 25.34
CA ASP A 268 4.38 15.52 24.13
C ASP A 268 5.85 15.92 24.01
N ILE A 269 6.48 15.67 22.84
CA ILE A 269 7.91 15.93 22.64
C ILE A 269 8.27 17.41 22.49
N LEU A 270 7.29 18.26 22.22
CA LEU A 270 7.48 19.71 22.10
C LEU A 270 7.27 20.43 23.40
N THR A 271 6.18 20.10 24.14
CA THR A 271 5.81 20.80 25.36
C THR A 271 6.31 20.11 26.63
N GLY A 272 6.55 18.79 26.58
CA GLY A 272 6.87 17.99 27.76
C GLY A 272 5.67 17.62 28.62
N GLU A 273 4.47 18.00 28.23
CA GLU A 273 3.24 17.74 28.98
C GLU A 273 2.73 16.31 28.77
N TYR A 274 2.19 15.72 29.83
CA TYR A 274 1.54 14.41 29.77
C TYR A 274 0.07 14.55 29.43
N SER A 275 -0.43 13.61 28.61
CA SER A 275 -1.85 13.51 28.29
C SER A 275 -2.25 12.06 28.06
N TRP A 276 -3.48 11.69 28.44
CA TRP A 276 -4.07 10.42 28.12
C TRP A 276 -4.61 10.40 26.69
N ARG A 277 -4.33 9.34 25.97
CA ARG A 277 -4.76 9.12 24.59
C ARG A 277 -5.37 7.74 24.43
N SER A 278 -6.31 7.62 23.51
CA SER A 278 -7.03 6.38 23.25
C SER A 278 -6.75 5.85 21.85
N MET A 279 -6.77 4.54 21.71
CA MET A 279 -6.81 3.89 20.39
C MET A 279 -8.19 3.98 19.73
N SER A 280 -9.21 4.50 20.40
CA SER A 280 -10.54 4.71 19.82
C SER A 280 -10.56 5.85 18.78
N GLY A 281 -11.70 6.01 18.10
CA GLY A 281 -11.86 6.97 17.01
C GLY A 281 -11.60 8.43 17.31
N ASN A 282 -11.51 8.85 18.60
CA ASN A 282 -11.21 10.23 18.95
C ASN A 282 -9.75 10.61 18.72
N ASP A 283 -8.82 9.70 19.02
CA ASP A 283 -7.37 9.91 18.89
C ASP A 283 -6.75 9.09 17.75
N ASN A 284 -7.56 8.40 16.94
CA ASN A 284 -7.11 7.55 15.85
C ASN A 284 -8.03 7.71 14.62
N ARG A 285 -8.14 8.92 14.10
CA ARG A 285 -9.06 9.24 13.00
C ARG A 285 -8.42 10.14 11.97
N THR A 286 -8.72 9.87 10.70
CA THR A 286 -8.37 10.73 9.56
C THR A 286 -9.66 11.20 8.90
N THR A 287 -9.79 12.49 8.72
CA THR A 287 -10.83 13.11 7.89
C THR A 287 -10.18 13.78 6.70
N SER A 288 -10.75 13.62 5.51
CA SER A 288 -10.20 14.24 4.30
C SER A 288 -11.27 14.76 3.36
N HIS A 289 -10.89 15.79 2.60
CA HIS A 289 -11.68 16.44 1.56
C HIS A 289 -10.86 16.47 0.28
N ASN A 290 -11.38 15.90 -0.80
CA ASN A 290 -10.76 15.94 -2.12
C ASN A 290 -11.67 16.69 -3.10
N ILE A 291 -11.05 17.51 -3.93
CA ILE A 291 -11.68 18.09 -5.11
C ILE A 291 -10.85 17.62 -6.31
N ASP A 292 -11.45 16.79 -7.15
CA ASP A 292 -10.82 16.28 -8.37
C ASP A 292 -11.45 16.96 -9.58
N VAL A 293 -10.61 17.44 -10.51
CA VAL A 293 -11.05 17.88 -11.83
C VAL A 293 -10.28 17.06 -12.87
N PHE A 294 -11.00 16.29 -13.67
CA PHE A 294 -10.37 15.39 -14.62
C PHE A 294 -11.21 15.23 -15.89
N GLY A 295 -10.55 14.84 -16.95
CA GLY A 295 -11.23 14.66 -18.22
C GLY A 295 -10.30 14.34 -19.37
N ASN A 296 -10.91 14.26 -20.54
CA ASN A 296 -10.20 14.07 -21.79
C ASN A 296 -10.88 14.83 -22.93
N TYR A 297 -10.11 15.19 -23.94
CA TYR A 297 -10.62 15.87 -25.11
C TYR A 297 -9.81 15.50 -26.37
N LEU A 298 -10.48 15.05 -27.42
CA LEU A 298 -9.89 14.78 -28.73
C LEU A 298 -9.81 16.09 -29.54
N LEU A 299 -8.58 16.58 -29.75
CA LEU A 299 -8.30 17.77 -30.51
C LEU A 299 -8.54 17.54 -32.03
N ASN A 300 -8.79 18.59 -32.80
CA ASN A 300 -9.08 18.51 -34.24
C ASN A 300 -7.94 17.89 -35.05
N ASN A 301 -6.70 18.04 -34.58
CA ASN A 301 -5.49 17.46 -35.19
C ASN A 301 -5.19 16.01 -34.77
N GLY A 302 -6.13 15.35 -34.07
CA GLY A 302 -6.05 13.94 -33.64
C GLY A 302 -5.26 13.69 -32.35
N TRP A 303 -4.79 14.72 -31.66
CA TRP A 303 -4.23 14.54 -30.31
C TRP A 303 -5.33 14.34 -29.29
N ASN A 304 -5.15 13.35 -28.42
CA ASN A 304 -6.02 13.16 -27.25
C ASN A 304 -5.37 13.83 -26.03
N PHE A 305 -5.98 14.91 -25.57
CA PHE A 305 -5.57 15.56 -24.33
C PHE A 305 -6.29 14.91 -23.15
N LYS A 306 -5.53 14.44 -22.15
CA LYS A 306 -6.05 13.87 -20.90
C LYS A 306 -5.45 14.62 -19.72
N PHE A 307 -6.25 14.91 -18.72
CA PHE A 307 -5.80 15.58 -17.51
C PHE A 307 -6.52 15.07 -16.27
N SER A 308 -5.83 15.15 -15.14
CA SER A 308 -6.36 14.91 -13.80
C SER A 308 -5.68 15.86 -12.83
N THR A 309 -6.47 16.58 -12.03
CA THR A 309 -5.96 17.44 -10.96
C THR A 309 -6.69 17.12 -9.67
N ARG A 310 -6.00 17.21 -8.54
CA ARG A 310 -6.53 16.96 -7.20
C ARG A 310 -6.04 18.00 -6.24
N ALA A 311 -6.98 18.57 -5.46
CA ALA A 311 -6.69 19.25 -4.21
C ALA A 311 -7.19 18.36 -3.06
N HIS A 312 -6.28 17.93 -2.20
CA HIS A 312 -6.55 17.05 -1.07
C HIS A 312 -6.14 17.74 0.23
N PHE A 313 -7.07 17.82 1.17
CA PHE A 313 -6.90 18.39 2.49
C PHE A 313 -7.29 17.35 3.53
N ALA A 314 -6.40 17.01 4.43
CA ALA A 314 -6.66 16.04 5.47
C ALA A 314 -6.27 16.54 6.86
N LYS A 315 -6.92 15.98 7.87
CA LYS A 315 -6.56 16.05 9.27
C LYS A 315 -6.38 14.63 9.75
N ALA A 316 -5.15 14.24 10.02
CA ALA A 316 -4.81 12.89 10.40
C ALA A 316 -4.32 12.83 11.84
N LYS A 317 -4.95 11.96 12.63
CA LYS A 317 -4.51 11.53 13.97
C LYS A 317 -4.19 10.05 13.91
N MET A 318 -3.21 9.62 14.66
CA MET A 318 -2.90 8.21 14.77
C MET A 318 -2.54 7.84 16.20
N SER A 319 -3.12 6.75 16.63
CA SER A 319 -2.82 6.09 17.90
C SER A 319 -2.55 4.61 17.63
N ASN A 320 -1.41 4.10 18.08
CA ASN A 320 -1.02 2.71 17.85
C ASN A 320 -0.25 2.15 19.06
N MET A 321 -0.38 0.85 19.29
CA MET A 321 0.36 0.11 20.32
C MET A 321 1.06 -1.07 19.67
N ILE A 322 2.39 -1.05 19.70
CA ILE A 322 3.26 -2.04 19.03
C ILE A 322 3.92 -2.90 20.10
N PRO A 323 3.63 -4.20 20.18
CA PRO A 323 4.35 -5.09 21.07
C PRO A 323 5.79 -5.27 20.60
N LEU A 324 6.75 -5.08 21.49
CA LEU A 324 8.17 -5.18 21.20
C LEU A 324 8.77 -6.55 21.58
N SER A 325 8.48 -7.01 22.80
CA SER A 325 9.01 -8.27 23.33
C SER A 325 8.09 -8.84 24.42
N ILE A 326 8.26 -10.14 24.68
CA ILE A 326 7.64 -10.83 25.80
C ILE A 326 8.76 -11.52 26.58
N PHE A 327 8.74 -11.41 27.89
CA PHE A 327 9.67 -12.08 28.81
C PHE A 327 8.93 -12.64 30.03
N ASN A 328 9.51 -13.63 30.69
CA ASN A 328 8.99 -14.11 31.96
C ASN A 328 9.55 -13.23 33.07
N ALA A 329 8.64 -12.58 33.81
CA ALA A 329 9.03 -11.87 35.01
C ALA A 329 9.37 -12.85 36.13
N ASP A 330 10.47 -12.60 36.84
CA ASP A 330 10.71 -13.25 38.11
C ASP A 330 9.63 -12.79 39.10
N SER A 331 9.07 -13.70 39.88
CA SER A 331 8.06 -13.38 40.91
C SER A 331 8.56 -12.35 41.93
N ALA A 332 9.86 -12.22 42.11
CA ALA A 332 10.51 -11.21 42.95
C ALA A 332 10.56 -9.82 42.30
N ALA A 333 10.25 -9.67 40.99
CA ALA A 333 10.35 -8.41 40.27
C ALA A 333 9.22 -7.41 40.60
N GLY A 334 8.21 -7.81 41.38
CA GLY A 334 7.20 -6.91 41.95
C GLY A 334 6.20 -6.32 40.95
N TYR A 335 5.84 -7.06 39.90
CA TYR A 335 4.78 -6.62 38.96
C TYR A 335 3.40 -6.72 39.62
N THR A 336 2.58 -5.67 39.45
CA THR A 336 1.20 -5.63 39.88
C THR A 336 0.26 -5.15 38.77
N LEU A 337 -1.00 -5.56 38.83
CA LEU A 337 -2.04 -5.06 37.91
C LEU A 337 -2.32 -3.60 38.24
N ALA A 338 -2.20 -2.71 37.24
CA ALA A 338 -2.50 -1.28 37.42
C ALA A 338 -3.97 -1.01 37.78
N SER A 339 -4.88 -1.94 37.48
CA SER A 339 -6.32 -1.81 37.76
C SER A 339 -6.70 -1.97 39.23
N ASN A 340 -5.96 -2.76 40.01
CA ASN A 340 -6.35 -3.12 41.37
C ASN A 340 -5.17 -3.39 42.32
N GLY A 341 -3.92 -3.28 41.88
CA GLY A 341 -2.73 -3.49 42.67
C GLY A 341 -2.41 -4.97 43.02
N GLN A 342 -3.17 -5.94 42.48
CA GLN A 342 -2.89 -7.35 42.72
C GLN A 342 -1.54 -7.76 42.11
N ALA A 343 -0.79 -8.58 42.85
CA ALA A 343 0.47 -9.13 42.33
C ALA A 343 0.24 -9.95 41.05
N TYR A 344 1.09 -9.73 40.07
CA TYR A 344 1.06 -10.44 38.79
C TYR A 344 2.28 -11.36 38.67
N SER A 345 2.02 -12.62 38.38
CA SER A 345 3.04 -13.62 38.07
C SER A 345 2.70 -14.24 36.72
N GLY A 346 3.51 -13.99 35.71
CA GLY A 346 3.29 -14.50 34.36
C GLY A 346 4.18 -13.81 33.33
N PRO A 347 4.03 -14.16 32.06
CA PRO A 347 4.75 -13.47 31.00
C PRO A 347 4.34 -12.00 30.93
N VAL A 348 5.31 -11.12 30.70
CA VAL A 348 5.16 -9.67 30.61
C VAL A 348 5.50 -9.23 29.20
N GLY A 349 4.60 -8.50 28.58
CA GLY A 349 4.83 -7.85 27.28
C GLY A 349 5.27 -6.40 27.44
N THR A 350 6.31 -6.00 26.73
CA THR A 350 6.72 -4.61 26.57
C THR A 350 6.05 -4.01 25.36
N ILE A 351 5.37 -2.89 25.54
CA ILE A 351 4.58 -2.20 24.51
C ILE A 351 5.15 -0.82 24.23
N LEU A 352 5.29 -0.48 22.96
CA LEU A 352 5.51 0.88 22.48
C LEU A 352 4.18 1.50 22.09
N GLY A 353 3.70 2.46 22.86
CA GLY A 353 2.63 3.35 22.49
C GLY A 353 3.15 4.47 21.58
N MET A 354 2.40 4.80 20.53
CA MET A 354 2.69 5.88 19.59
C MET A 354 1.44 6.72 19.39
N TYR A 355 1.61 8.04 19.45
CA TYR A 355 0.54 8.98 19.19
C TYR A 355 1.02 10.13 18.30
N THR A 356 0.28 10.38 17.24
CA THR A 356 0.41 11.55 16.38
C THR A 356 -0.82 12.43 16.57
N PRO A 357 -0.65 13.67 17.08
CA PRO A 357 -1.73 14.66 17.19
C PRO A 357 -2.35 14.97 15.82
N GLU A 358 -3.47 15.68 15.84
CA GLU A 358 -4.10 16.15 14.60
C GLU A 358 -3.11 16.95 13.76
N THR A 359 -2.71 16.36 12.64
CA THR A 359 -1.76 16.93 11.71
C THR A 359 -2.49 17.37 10.45
N PRO A 360 -2.56 18.68 10.16
CA PRO A 360 -3.07 19.18 8.89
C PRO A 360 -2.13 18.83 7.73
N ILE A 361 -2.70 18.28 6.66
CA ILE A 361 -1.98 17.86 5.47
C ILE A 361 -2.64 18.50 4.25
N THR A 362 -1.83 19.04 3.36
CA THR A 362 -2.27 19.54 2.05
C THR A 362 -1.47 18.83 0.95
N ASN A 363 -2.20 18.25 0.00
CA ASN A 363 -1.60 17.67 -1.20
C ASN A 363 -2.31 18.23 -2.43
N ILE A 364 -1.54 18.77 -3.37
CA ILE A 364 -2.03 19.24 -4.66
C ILE A 364 -1.27 18.48 -5.73
N ALA A 365 -1.99 17.78 -6.59
CA ALA A 365 -1.40 17.01 -7.67
C ALA A 365 -2.07 17.32 -9.00
N GLY A 366 -1.31 17.29 -10.07
CA GLY A 366 -1.80 17.49 -11.43
C GLY A 366 -1.02 16.67 -12.44
N ARG A 367 -1.73 15.98 -13.31
CA ARG A 367 -1.18 15.23 -14.43
C ARG A 367 -1.86 15.66 -15.72
N PHE A 368 -1.08 16.01 -16.72
CA PHE A 368 -1.52 16.41 -18.05
C PHE A 368 -0.77 15.57 -19.09
N SER A 369 -1.46 15.08 -20.08
CA SER A 369 -0.85 14.29 -21.15
C SER A 369 -1.49 14.51 -22.50
N LEU A 370 -0.69 14.39 -23.55
CA LEU A 370 -1.08 14.39 -24.95
C LEU A 370 -0.66 13.07 -25.57
N ASN A 371 -1.60 12.34 -26.14
CA ASN A 371 -1.36 11.08 -26.82
C ASN A 371 -1.82 11.16 -28.28
N LYS A 372 -1.07 10.55 -29.18
CA LYS A 372 -1.44 10.43 -30.60
C LYS A 372 -0.79 9.24 -31.27
N GLN A 373 -1.55 8.59 -32.16
CA GLN A 373 -1.03 7.63 -33.11
C GLN A 373 -0.40 8.36 -34.30
N LEU A 374 0.88 8.15 -34.57
CA LEU A 374 1.68 8.71 -35.66
C LEU A 374 2.24 7.56 -36.53
N GLY A 375 1.48 7.09 -37.50
CA GLY A 375 1.83 5.89 -38.25
C GLY A 375 1.92 4.67 -37.31
N ASP A 376 3.08 4.04 -37.25
CA ASP A 376 3.36 2.88 -36.41
C ASP A 376 3.78 3.22 -34.97
N HIS A 377 3.79 4.50 -34.61
CA HIS A 377 4.14 5.01 -33.29
C HIS A 377 2.90 5.47 -32.52
N ASN A 378 2.79 5.09 -31.25
CA ASN A 378 1.81 5.61 -30.31
C ASN A 378 2.53 6.44 -29.25
N VAL A 379 2.63 7.75 -29.49
CA VAL A 379 3.42 8.64 -28.65
C VAL A 379 2.57 9.28 -27.56
N THR A 380 3.14 9.41 -26.37
CA THR A 380 2.55 10.15 -25.26
C THR A 380 3.58 11.08 -24.66
N PHE A 381 3.20 12.34 -24.43
CA PHE A 381 3.98 13.31 -23.65
C PHE A 381 3.15 13.77 -22.47
N GLY A 382 3.79 13.96 -21.33
CA GLY A 382 3.06 14.42 -20.16
C GLY A 382 3.90 15.18 -19.15
N VAL A 383 3.17 15.85 -18.27
CA VAL A 383 3.69 16.58 -17.11
C VAL A 383 2.95 16.08 -15.88
N LEU A 384 3.67 15.87 -14.80
CA LEU A 384 3.12 15.51 -13.49
C LEU A 384 3.73 16.43 -12.43
N GLU A 385 2.88 17.04 -11.62
CA GLU A 385 3.28 17.79 -10.44
C GLU A 385 2.61 17.23 -9.20
N GLN A 386 3.37 17.11 -8.12
CA GLN A 386 2.90 16.69 -6.80
C GLN A 386 3.49 17.64 -5.76
N PHE A 387 2.65 18.45 -5.17
CA PHE A 387 2.99 19.31 -4.05
C PHE A 387 2.38 18.74 -2.77
N TYR A 388 3.20 18.55 -1.76
CA TYR A 388 2.81 18.06 -0.44
C TYR A 388 3.28 19.05 0.63
N HIS A 389 2.42 19.31 1.60
CA HIS A 389 2.73 20.14 2.75
C HIS A 389 2.18 19.50 4.02
N VAL A 390 3.02 19.41 5.02
CA VAL A 390 2.66 19.03 6.38
C VAL A 390 3.10 20.15 7.31
N ASP A 391 2.16 20.61 8.14
CA ASP A 391 2.49 21.58 9.16
C ASP A 391 3.29 20.88 10.28
N GLN A 392 2.99 20.82 11.41
CA GLN A 392 3.71 20.28 12.53
C GLN A 392 3.41 18.78 12.71
N PHE A 393 4.21 17.89 12.12
CA PHE A 393 4.13 16.46 12.42
C PHE A 393 4.93 16.13 13.66
N THR A 394 4.29 15.43 14.61
CA THR A 394 4.98 14.78 15.74
C THR A 394 4.53 13.34 15.88
N SER A 395 5.45 12.46 16.29
CA SER A 395 5.14 11.12 16.77
C SER A 395 5.63 10.99 18.20
N ASN A 396 4.73 11.09 19.14
CA ASN A 396 5.01 10.99 20.56
C ASN A 396 4.94 9.54 21.01
N ARG A 397 5.80 9.11 21.92
CA ARG A 397 5.94 7.71 22.31
C ARG A 397 5.84 7.51 23.80
N ALA A 398 5.39 6.32 24.20
CA ALA A 398 5.42 5.84 25.58
C ALA A 398 5.79 4.37 25.60
N PHE A 399 6.43 3.90 26.68
CA PHE A 399 6.58 2.48 26.94
C PHE A 399 5.79 2.10 28.19
N PHE A 400 5.19 0.91 28.14
CA PHE A 400 4.51 0.32 29.27
C PHE A 400 4.54 -1.20 29.23
N PHE A 401 4.20 -1.84 30.33
CA PHE A 401 4.07 -3.28 30.44
C PHE A 401 2.61 -3.71 30.41
N GLN A 402 2.35 -4.89 29.86
CA GLN A 402 1.04 -5.52 29.94
C GLN A 402 1.15 -7.04 30.16
N SER A 403 0.09 -7.64 30.67
CA SER A 403 -0.06 -9.08 30.82
C SER A 403 -0.13 -9.79 29.46
N VAL A 404 0.07 -11.11 29.44
CA VAL A 404 -0.07 -11.94 28.23
C VAL A 404 -1.35 -12.76 28.35
N GLU A 405 -2.45 -12.15 27.93
CA GLU A 405 -3.81 -12.69 27.94
C GLU A 405 -4.68 -11.99 26.90
N PRO A 406 -5.86 -12.50 26.56
CA PRO A 406 -6.82 -11.76 25.73
C PRO A 406 -7.24 -10.46 26.41
N GLN A 407 -7.17 -9.35 25.65
CA GLN A 407 -7.42 -8.01 26.18
C GLN A 407 -6.57 -7.71 27.43
N PRO A 408 -5.24 -7.62 27.26
CA PRO A 408 -4.28 -7.54 28.37
C PRO A 408 -4.57 -6.38 29.34
N GLN A 409 -4.13 -6.56 30.57
CA GLN A 409 -4.15 -5.50 31.57
C GLN A 409 -2.77 -4.84 31.65
N ARG A 410 -2.75 -3.53 31.89
CA ARG A 410 -1.52 -2.77 32.13
C ARG A 410 -0.92 -3.20 33.47
N LEU A 411 0.42 -3.27 33.51
CA LEU A 411 1.18 -3.66 34.68
C LEU A 411 1.98 -2.46 35.21
N ILE A 412 1.99 -2.29 36.51
CA ILE A 412 2.97 -1.48 37.23
C ILE A 412 4.17 -2.39 37.50
N GLY A 413 5.36 -1.94 37.19
CA GLY A 413 6.59 -2.70 37.34
C GLY A 413 7.79 -1.81 37.66
N PRO A 414 9.01 -2.37 37.68
CA PRO A 414 10.21 -1.59 37.91
C PRO A 414 10.33 -0.42 36.91
N ASN A 415 10.69 0.76 37.43
CA ASN A 415 10.88 1.98 36.64
C ASN A 415 9.62 2.53 35.93
N THR A 416 8.43 2.10 36.34
CA THR A 416 7.17 2.71 35.88
C THR A 416 6.66 3.73 36.89
N ASP A 417 5.82 4.68 36.43
CA ASP A 417 5.02 5.52 37.29
C ASP A 417 3.81 4.76 37.89
N ALA A 418 2.99 5.45 38.66
CA ALA A 418 1.80 4.88 39.29
C ALA A 418 0.74 4.40 38.30
N ASP A 419 0.79 4.87 37.05
CA ASP A 419 -0.10 4.49 35.96
C ASP A 419 0.47 3.30 35.10
N GLY A 420 1.66 2.81 35.42
CA GLY A 420 2.31 1.71 34.73
C GLY A 420 3.11 2.10 33.49
N PHE A 421 3.39 3.40 33.28
CA PHE A 421 4.22 3.88 32.16
C PHE A 421 5.65 4.12 32.62
N TYR A 422 6.59 3.86 31.74
CA TYR A 422 8.00 4.17 32.01
C TYR A 422 8.18 5.66 32.26
N ASN A 423 8.87 6.00 33.31
CA ASN A 423 9.17 7.38 33.70
C ASN A 423 10.39 7.94 32.95
N TYR A 424 10.44 7.74 31.63
CA TYR A 424 11.48 8.27 30.77
C TYR A 424 10.95 8.58 29.37
N ASN A 425 11.74 9.30 28.58
CA ASN A 425 11.37 9.61 27.21
C ASN A 425 11.55 8.38 26.29
N ALA A 426 10.45 7.95 25.68
CA ALA A 426 10.46 6.94 24.64
C ALA A 426 10.96 7.48 23.27
N GLY A 427 11.40 8.74 23.23
CA GLY A 427 11.72 9.44 22.00
C GLY A 427 10.49 9.92 21.25
N GLY A 428 10.73 10.42 20.05
CA GLY A 428 9.67 10.93 19.19
C GLY A 428 10.24 11.33 17.84
N GLU A 429 9.38 11.85 17.00
CA GLU A 429 9.71 12.33 15.67
C GLU A 429 9.07 13.69 15.47
N TYR A 430 9.79 14.59 14.78
CA TYR A 430 9.25 15.88 14.38
C TYR A 430 9.80 16.27 13.02
N HIS A 431 8.91 16.69 12.13
CA HIS A 431 9.26 17.48 10.97
C HIS A 431 8.08 18.38 10.56
N SER A 432 8.42 19.43 9.84
CA SER A 432 7.47 20.34 9.20
C SER A 432 8.03 20.74 7.84
N GLY A 433 7.21 20.91 6.83
CA GLY A 433 7.70 21.40 5.56
C GLY A 433 6.90 21.04 4.33
N THR A 434 7.54 21.18 3.20
CA THR A 434 6.99 20.92 1.88
C THR A 434 7.86 19.96 1.09
N GLU A 435 7.23 19.17 0.26
CA GLU A 435 7.88 18.34 -0.75
C GLU A 435 7.19 18.59 -2.10
N ASN A 436 7.99 18.92 -3.12
CA ASN A 436 7.49 19.16 -4.48
C ASN A 436 8.22 18.25 -5.47
N LYS A 437 7.46 17.56 -6.32
CA LYS A 437 7.94 16.72 -7.43
C LYS A 437 7.32 17.22 -8.72
N LEU A 438 8.13 17.93 -9.53
CA LEU A 438 7.74 18.31 -10.89
C LEU A 438 8.43 17.37 -11.88
N SER A 439 7.65 16.76 -12.75
CA SER A 439 8.12 15.78 -13.72
C SER A 439 7.64 16.08 -15.12
N VAL A 440 8.46 15.71 -16.11
CA VAL A 440 8.08 15.60 -17.51
C VAL A 440 8.39 14.19 -17.99
N TYR A 441 7.55 13.63 -18.84
CA TYR A 441 7.76 12.29 -19.38
C TYR A 441 7.32 12.16 -20.83
N GLY A 442 7.93 11.22 -21.52
CA GLY A 442 7.53 10.82 -22.87
C GLY A 442 7.59 9.31 -23.02
N THR A 443 6.63 8.74 -23.72
CA THR A 443 6.59 7.30 -24.06
C THR A 443 6.25 7.11 -25.50
N ASP A 444 6.74 6.04 -26.10
CA ASP A 444 6.39 5.59 -27.43
C ASP A 444 6.21 4.07 -27.47
N GLU A 445 5.13 3.63 -28.08
CA GLU A 445 4.89 2.24 -28.46
C GLU A 445 5.04 2.16 -30.00
N TRP A 446 6.14 1.56 -30.46
CA TRP A 446 6.51 1.48 -31.86
C TRP A 446 6.35 0.08 -32.40
N LYS A 447 5.50 -0.08 -33.40
CA LYS A 447 5.42 -1.28 -34.21
C LYS A 447 6.50 -1.25 -35.30
N VAL A 448 7.70 -1.73 -34.98
CA VAL A 448 8.87 -1.67 -35.88
C VAL A 448 8.65 -2.53 -37.15
N THR A 449 8.06 -3.71 -36.94
CA THR A 449 7.58 -4.61 -38.00
C THR A 449 6.33 -5.34 -37.52
N ASP A 450 5.69 -6.15 -38.36
CA ASP A 450 4.56 -7.00 -37.92
C ASP A 450 4.94 -7.99 -36.80
N ASN A 451 6.20 -8.36 -36.71
CA ASN A 451 6.71 -9.32 -35.74
C ASN A 451 7.48 -8.67 -34.57
N PHE A 452 7.90 -7.42 -34.69
CA PHE A 452 8.72 -6.74 -33.70
C PHE A 452 8.06 -5.47 -33.18
N ASN A 453 7.80 -5.42 -31.89
CA ASN A 453 7.28 -4.25 -31.19
C ASN A 453 8.30 -3.78 -30.15
N LEU A 454 8.48 -2.47 -30.07
CA LEU A 454 9.33 -1.78 -29.13
C LEU A 454 8.47 -0.78 -28.34
N SER A 455 8.59 -0.77 -27.02
CA SER A 455 7.96 0.25 -26.16
C SER A 455 9.03 0.84 -25.26
N TYR A 456 9.12 2.15 -25.20
CA TYR A 456 10.11 2.83 -24.38
C TYR A 456 9.56 4.12 -23.79
N GLY A 457 10.19 4.57 -22.71
CA GLY A 457 9.80 5.82 -22.06
C GLY A 457 10.92 6.40 -21.22
N LEU A 458 10.86 7.70 -21.07
CA LEU A 458 11.77 8.49 -20.24
C LEU A 458 10.95 9.42 -19.34
N HIS A 459 11.34 9.49 -18.08
CA HIS A 459 10.76 10.34 -17.05
C HIS A 459 11.87 11.13 -16.37
N LEU A 460 11.72 12.44 -16.32
CA LEU A 460 12.66 13.35 -15.69
C LEU A 460 11.93 14.09 -14.56
N ARG A 461 12.50 14.12 -13.36
CA ARG A 461 11.87 14.69 -12.17
C ARG A 461 12.83 15.65 -11.47
N ASN A 462 12.32 16.81 -11.08
CA ASN A 462 12.91 17.66 -10.06
C ASN A 462 12.16 17.43 -8.74
N HIS A 463 12.90 17.05 -7.69
CA HIS A 463 12.35 16.76 -6.37
C HIS A 463 12.96 17.70 -5.34
N VAL A 464 12.14 18.57 -4.74
CA VAL A 464 12.55 19.63 -3.81
C VAL A 464 11.94 19.38 -2.45
N LEU A 465 12.77 19.47 -1.41
CA LEU A 465 12.39 19.44 -0.01
C LEU A 465 12.73 20.78 0.63
N ASP A 466 11.78 21.36 1.37
CA ASP A 466 11.98 22.58 2.16
C ASP A 466 11.23 22.45 3.49
N GLY A 467 11.93 22.62 4.61
CA GLY A 467 11.33 22.48 5.93
C GLY A 467 12.33 22.39 7.04
N GLU A 468 11.90 21.80 8.15
CA GLU A 468 12.72 21.61 9.34
C GLU A 468 12.42 20.27 10.02
N TYR A 469 13.38 19.76 10.78
CA TYR A 469 13.23 18.55 11.58
C TYR A 469 13.94 18.70 12.93
N SER A 470 13.55 17.88 13.92
CA SER A 470 14.16 17.90 15.24
C SER A 470 15.49 17.15 15.23
N LEU A 471 16.54 17.77 15.80
CA LEU A 471 17.84 17.15 16.09
C LEU A 471 17.82 16.31 17.38
N THR A 472 16.72 16.27 18.12
CA THR A 472 16.63 15.49 19.35
C THR A 472 16.79 14.02 19.05
N PRO A 473 17.86 13.34 19.52
CA PRO A 473 18.10 11.95 19.20
C PRO A 473 16.97 11.07 19.77
N ARG A 474 16.63 9.99 19.07
CA ARG A 474 15.93 8.87 19.66
C ARG A 474 16.81 8.28 20.75
N THR A 475 16.63 8.72 21.97
CA THR A 475 17.34 8.12 23.08
C THR A 475 16.70 6.78 23.43
N VAL A 476 17.41 5.71 23.19
CA VAL A 476 17.23 4.45 23.93
C VAL A 476 17.80 4.73 25.31
N GLY A 477 17.00 5.24 26.25
CA GLY A 477 17.48 5.58 27.58
C GLY A 477 16.45 6.38 28.40
N PHE A 478 16.74 6.59 29.66
CA PHE A 478 15.83 7.11 30.69
C PHE A 478 15.80 8.65 30.83
N SER A 479 16.38 9.41 29.89
CA SER A 479 16.35 10.87 29.93
C SER A 479 15.41 11.46 28.88
N PHE A 480 14.53 12.34 29.32
CA PHE A 480 13.67 13.10 28.44
C PHE A 480 14.39 14.34 27.92
N THR A 481 14.36 14.53 26.61
CA THR A 481 14.81 15.78 25.98
C THR A 481 13.67 16.23 25.06
N ASN A 482 13.16 17.44 25.29
CA ASN A 482 12.18 18.04 24.39
C ASN A 482 12.79 18.27 23.02
N ALA A 483 11.98 18.18 21.96
CA ALA A 483 12.39 18.59 20.62
C ALA A 483 12.45 20.12 20.55
N ASN A 484 13.55 20.69 21.00
CA ASN A 484 13.80 22.14 21.07
C ASN A 484 14.96 22.61 20.21
N GLN A 485 15.61 21.69 19.49
CA GLN A 485 16.66 21.98 18.52
C GLN A 485 16.20 21.49 17.14
N PHE A 486 16.17 22.39 16.19
CA PHE A 486 15.70 22.12 14.84
C PHE A 486 16.79 22.44 13.83
N ASP A 487 16.87 21.66 12.77
CA ASP A 487 17.72 21.90 11.62
C ASP A 487 16.87 22.04 10.36
N GLN A 488 17.41 22.76 9.37
CA GLN A 488 16.70 23.10 8.16
C GLN A 488 16.90 22.04 7.08
N ILE A 489 15.83 21.71 6.39
CA ILE A 489 15.83 20.88 5.20
C ILE A 489 15.71 21.81 4.00
N ASN A 490 16.76 21.86 3.18
CA ASN A 490 16.75 22.56 1.90
C ASN A 490 17.52 21.71 0.90
N LYS A 491 16.79 20.85 0.17
CA LYS A 491 17.40 19.89 -0.76
C LYS A 491 16.66 19.94 -2.10
N SER A 492 17.42 19.78 -3.17
CA SER A 492 16.89 19.66 -4.52
C SER A 492 17.62 18.52 -5.24
N PHE A 493 16.85 17.64 -5.88
CA PHE A 493 17.37 16.45 -6.53
C PHE A 493 16.79 16.33 -7.95
N PHE A 494 17.65 16.05 -8.91
CA PHE A 494 17.24 15.66 -10.24
C PHE A 494 17.25 14.14 -10.35
N GLN A 495 16.15 13.53 -10.79
CA GLN A 495 15.95 12.08 -10.87
C GLN A 495 15.56 11.69 -12.28
N ILE A 496 15.98 10.49 -12.69
CA ILE A 496 15.68 9.90 -13.98
C ILE A 496 15.01 8.53 -13.77
N ALA A 497 13.96 8.26 -14.53
CA ALA A 497 13.40 6.92 -14.67
C ALA A 497 13.06 6.63 -16.12
N GLY A 498 12.94 5.35 -16.47
CA GLY A 498 12.54 4.97 -17.80
C GLY A 498 12.51 3.47 -18.00
N SER A 499 11.99 3.05 -19.14
CA SER A 499 11.93 1.65 -19.54
C SER A 499 12.17 1.46 -21.02
N LEU A 500 12.58 0.24 -21.37
CA LEU A 500 12.70 -0.26 -22.73
C LEU A 500 12.17 -1.69 -22.76
N ASN A 501 11.10 -1.93 -23.51
CA ASN A 501 10.48 -3.23 -23.65
C ASN A 501 10.48 -3.64 -25.13
N ALA A 502 10.96 -4.83 -25.43
CA ALA A 502 10.99 -5.39 -26.75
C ALA A 502 10.25 -6.72 -26.77
N THR A 503 9.43 -6.93 -27.79
CA THR A 503 8.72 -8.18 -28.06
C THR A 503 8.94 -8.61 -29.49
N TYR A 504 9.38 -9.85 -29.72
CA TYR A 504 9.56 -10.42 -31.04
C TYR A 504 8.76 -11.72 -31.19
N ASN A 505 7.84 -11.74 -32.15
CA ASN A 505 7.04 -12.89 -32.49
C ASN A 505 7.83 -13.79 -33.45
N ILE A 506 8.35 -14.93 -32.98
CA ILE A 506 9.03 -15.94 -33.80
C ILE A 506 8.00 -16.64 -34.68
N THR A 507 6.83 -16.92 -34.12
CA THR A 507 5.65 -17.42 -34.82
C THR A 507 4.43 -16.60 -34.46
N LYS A 508 3.29 -16.85 -35.07
CA LYS A 508 2.01 -16.17 -34.71
C LYS A 508 1.64 -16.28 -33.22
N ASN A 509 2.08 -17.35 -32.56
CA ASN A 509 1.66 -17.66 -31.19
C ASN A 509 2.82 -17.69 -30.19
N PHE A 510 4.06 -17.71 -30.62
CA PHE A 510 5.25 -17.86 -29.79
C PHE A 510 6.26 -16.76 -30.07
N GLY A 511 6.85 -16.21 -29.01
CA GLY A 511 7.88 -15.19 -29.17
C GLY A 511 8.74 -15.04 -27.91
N VAL A 512 9.63 -14.06 -27.99
CA VAL A 512 10.54 -13.67 -26.92
C VAL A 512 10.25 -12.24 -26.49
N LEU A 513 10.57 -11.94 -25.23
CA LEU A 513 10.45 -10.60 -24.65
C LEU A 513 11.71 -10.23 -23.88
N ALA A 514 12.06 -8.96 -23.90
CA ALA A 514 13.12 -8.38 -23.11
C ALA A 514 12.63 -7.05 -22.51
N ASN A 515 12.83 -6.86 -21.22
CA ASN A 515 12.41 -5.66 -20.52
C ASN A 515 13.60 -5.09 -19.74
N PHE A 516 13.80 -3.80 -19.84
CA PHE A 516 14.73 -3.05 -19.00
C PHE A 516 14.00 -1.89 -18.38
N LEU A 517 14.24 -1.68 -17.08
CA LEU A 517 13.67 -0.58 -16.31
C LEU A 517 14.73 0.01 -15.39
N TYR A 518 14.74 1.32 -15.25
CA TYR A 518 15.63 2.04 -14.36
C TYR A 518 14.87 3.14 -13.64
N THR A 519 15.05 3.27 -12.33
CA THR A 519 14.50 4.38 -11.54
C THR A 519 15.52 4.94 -10.59
N GLU A 520 15.43 6.25 -10.33
CA GLU A 520 16.17 6.97 -9.30
C GLU A 520 15.19 7.60 -8.30
N GLU A 521 15.48 7.44 -7.03
CA GLU A 521 14.72 8.05 -5.94
C GLU A 521 15.67 8.70 -4.92
N ASN A 522 15.22 9.72 -4.21
CA ASN A 522 15.90 10.30 -3.04
C ASN A 522 15.00 10.18 -1.81
N ARG A 523 15.59 10.36 -0.65
CA ARG A 523 14.86 10.39 0.62
C ARG A 523 13.82 11.50 0.60
N ARG A 524 12.68 11.23 1.23
CA ARG A 524 11.53 12.11 1.34
C ARG A 524 11.60 12.92 2.62
N LEU A 525 10.73 13.93 2.76
CA LEU A 525 10.63 14.76 3.95
C LEU A 525 10.51 13.94 5.25
N GLU A 526 9.70 12.89 5.25
CA GLU A 526 9.49 12.00 6.40
C GLU A 526 10.77 11.29 6.88
N SER A 527 11.79 11.15 6.03
CA SER A 527 13.05 10.51 6.38
C SER A 527 13.88 11.32 7.37
N TYR A 528 13.60 12.61 7.49
CA TYR A 528 14.25 13.53 8.42
C TYR A 528 13.58 13.59 9.79
N SER A 529 12.43 12.98 9.95
CA SER A 529 11.66 13.01 11.21
C SER A 529 12.30 12.25 12.37
N GLN A 530 13.31 11.43 12.10
CA GLN A 530 13.93 10.50 13.05
C GLN A 530 15.18 11.06 13.75
N ALA A 531 15.36 12.38 13.79
CA ALA A 531 16.46 13.05 14.46
C ALA A 531 17.85 12.66 13.90
N PHE A 532 17.96 12.48 12.61
CA PHE A 532 19.24 12.38 11.90
C PHE A 532 19.08 12.89 10.46
N GLU A 533 20.15 13.37 9.87
CA GLU A 533 20.19 13.72 8.46
C GLU A 533 20.51 12.47 7.62
N PRO A 534 19.60 11.99 6.79
CA PRO A 534 19.88 10.88 5.89
C PRO A 534 20.86 11.31 4.79
N ASN A 535 21.64 10.34 4.26
CA ASN A 535 22.50 10.66 3.13
C ASN A 535 21.68 11.12 1.90
N THR A 536 22.27 11.95 1.09
CA THR A 536 21.66 12.53 -0.14
C THR A 536 21.85 11.64 -1.37
N ASN A 537 22.49 10.47 -1.22
CA ASN A 537 22.71 9.55 -2.31
C ASN A 537 21.40 9.01 -2.88
N LYS A 538 21.34 8.92 -4.21
CA LYS A 538 20.18 8.35 -4.89
C LYS A 538 20.03 6.86 -4.62
N ILE A 539 18.80 6.42 -4.48
CA ILE A 539 18.41 5.02 -4.56
C ILE A 539 18.25 4.72 -6.05
N LYS A 540 19.13 3.89 -6.61
CA LYS A 540 19.10 3.49 -8.02
C LYS A 540 18.62 2.06 -8.13
N SER A 541 17.65 1.83 -9.01
CA SER A 541 17.00 0.52 -9.12
C SER A 541 16.94 0.06 -10.58
N PRO A 542 18.05 -0.49 -11.13
CA PRO A 542 18.02 -1.18 -12.41
C PRO A 542 17.31 -2.54 -12.29
N LEU A 543 16.43 -2.83 -13.23
CA LEU A 543 15.77 -4.11 -13.42
C LEU A 543 15.90 -4.55 -14.88
N GLY A 544 16.29 -5.80 -15.09
CA GLY A 544 16.30 -6.44 -16.39
C GLY A 544 15.50 -7.74 -16.36
N ALA A 545 14.74 -8.03 -17.40
CA ALA A 545 14.06 -9.30 -17.58
C ALA A 545 14.16 -9.77 -19.01
N PHE A 546 14.30 -11.09 -19.19
CA PHE A 546 14.28 -11.74 -20.47
C PHE A 546 13.46 -13.02 -20.39
N GLY A 547 12.62 -13.28 -21.41
CA GLY A 547 11.74 -14.43 -21.37
C GLY A 547 11.10 -14.79 -22.69
N VAL A 548 10.19 -15.74 -22.59
CA VAL A 548 9.38 -16.25 -23.69
C VAL A 548 7.91 -16.09 -23.38
N PHE A 549 7.10 -15.97 -24.40
CA PHE A 549 5.66 -16.00 -24.28
C PHE A 549 5.03 -16.94 -25.33
N TRP A 550 3.89 -17.53 -24.96
CA TRP A 550 3.12 -18.39 -25.85
C TRP A 550 1.62 -18.12 -25.66
N ASN A 551 0.98 -17.64 -26.72
CA ASN A 551 -0.42 -17.22 -26.74
C ASN A 551 -1.22 -17.98 -27.78
N THR A 552 -2.18 -18.77 -27.31
CA THR A 552 -3.20 -19.42 -28.13
C THR A 552 -4.59 -19.08 -27.59
N ASN A 553 -5.64 -19.62 -28.19
CA ASN A 553 -7.01 -19.42 -27.69
C ASN A 553 -7.26 -20.11 -26.34
N TRP A 554 -6.49 -21.12 -25.99
CA TRP A 554 -6.69 -21.94 -24.80
C TRP A 554 -5.55 -21.89 -23.79
N ILE A 555 -4.38 -21.38 -24.16
CA ILE A 555 -3.23 -21.15 -23.26
C ILE A 555 -2.59 -19.79 -23.52
N GLN A 556 -2.27 -19.08 -22.45
CA GLN A 556 -1.46 -17.87 -22.45
C GLN A 556 -0.37 -18.08 -21.42
N LEU A 557 0.89 -17.94 -21.82
CA LEU A 557 2.05 -18.20 -20.97
C LEU A 557 3.09 -17.10 -21.16
N ILE A 558 3.65 -16.65 -20.04
CA ILE A 558 4.89 -15.86 -19.97
C ILE A 558 5.83 -16.55 -18.99
N SER A 559 7.09 -16.73 -19.40
CA SER A 559 8.12 -17.27 -18.52
C SER A 559 9.39 -16.45 -18.71
N GLN A 560 9.91 -15.86 -17.61
CA GLN A 560 11.00 -14.90 -17.69
C GLN A 560 11.96 -15.00 -16.50
N ALA A 561 13.24 -14.81 -16.80
CA ALA A 561 14.28 -14.52 -15.81
C ALA A 561 14.31 -13.02 -15.52
N THR A 562 14.55 -12.66 -14.26
CA THR A 562 14.56 -11.26 -13.80
C THR A 562 15.77 -11.01 -12.92
N TYR A 563 16.45 -9.90 -13.15
CA TYR A 563 17.49 -9.37 -12.27
C TYR A 563 17.08 -7.98 -11.79
N LEU A 564 17.04 -7.80 -10.50
CA LEU A 564 16.77 -6.51 -9.84
C LEU A 564 17.92 -6.18 -8.88
N LYS A 565 18.39 -4.94 -8.93
CA LYS A 565 19.24 -4.36 -7.89
C LYS A 565 18.56 -3.12 -7.33
N LYS A 566 18.59 -2.93 -6.03
CA LYS A 566 18.15 -1.71 -5.34
C LYS A 566 19.25 -1.30 -4.37
N ASN A 567 19.91 -0.18 -4.64
CA ASN A 567 21.02 0.26 -3.82
C ASN A 567 20.61 1.36 -2.84
N ASN A 568 21.51 1.67 -1.91
CA ASN A 568 21.35 2.73 -0.91
C ASN A 568 20.04 2.64 -0.10
N ASN A 569 19.58 1.40 0.19
CA ASN A 569 18.48 1.24 1.15
C ASN A 569 18.97 1.67 2.53
N LEU A 570 18.06 2.14 3.36
CA LEU A 570 18.33 2.59 4.72
C LEU A 570 17.44 1.84 5.69
N ASN A 571 18.02 1.32 6.77
CA ASN A 571 17.27 0.87 7.92
C ASN A 571 17.97 1.24 9.21
N ARG A 572 17.22 1.33 10.30
CA ARG A 572 17.70 1.54 11.66
C ARG A 572 17.28 0.38 12.52
N TYR A 573 18.26 -0.33 13.07
CA TYR A 573 18.06 -1.51 13.89
C TYR A 573 18.30 -1.17 15.36
N ASN A 574 17.37 -1.55 16.23
CA ASN A 574 17.58 -1.55 17.68
C ASN A 574 18.22 -2.89 18.05
N LEU A 575 19.54 -2.92 18.06
CA LEU A 575 20.30 -4.13 18.30
C LEU A 575 20.41 -4.40 19.80
N VAL A 576 20.28 -5.66 20.19
CA VAL A 576 20.56 -6.14 21.54
C VAL A 576 21.85 -6.95 21.51
N ASN A 577 22.76 -6.70 22.46
CA ASN A 577 24.02 -7.43 22.54
C ASN A 577 23.76 -8.89 22.92
N PRO A 578 24.14 -9.87 22.06
CA PRO A 578 23.92 -11.29 22.36
C PRO A 578 24.65 -11.77 23.62
N ALA A 579 25.77 -11.14 23.99
CA ALA A 579 26.55 -11.45 25.19
C ALA A 579 26.00 -10.78 26.46
N ASN A 580 25.22 -9.71 26.32
CA ASN A 580 24.64 -8.97 27.45
C ASN A 580 23.33 -8.31 27.03
N SER A 581 22.22 -8.97 27.29
CA SER A 581 20.86 -8.52 26.84
C SER A 581 20.40 -7.20 27.46
N SER A 582 21.07 -6.67 28.48
CA SER A 582 20.80 -5.34 29.03
C SER A 582 21.42 -4.20 28.21
N GLN A 583 22.30 -4.52 27.26
CA GLN A 583 22.91 -3.54 26.36
C GLN A 583 22.15 -3.50 25.02
N ALA A 584 21.67 -2.33 24.68
CA ALA A 584 21.04 -2.05 23.38
C ALA A 584 21.75 -0.90 22.67
N GLN A 585 21.82 -0.97 21.35
CA GLN A 585 22.43 0.05 20.49
C GLN A 585 21.62 0.22 19.22
N VAL A 586 21.41 1.48 18.79
CA VAL A 586 20.82 1.76 17.47
C VAL A 586 21.92 1.77 16.41
N ALA A 587 21.78 0.92 15.40
CA ALA A 587 22.64 0.95 14.21
C ALA A 587 21.86 1.48 13.00
N THR A 588 22.38 2.53 12.37
CA THR A 588 21.89 3.04 11.09
C THR A 588 22.71 2.43 9.97
N VAL A 589 22.08 1.68 9.09
CA VAL A 589 22.77 0.89 8.06
C VAL A 589 22.27 1.25 6.68
N TYR A 590 23.21 1.58 5.78
CA TYR A 590 22.97 1.71 4.35
C TYR A 590 23.43 0.44 3.64
N TYR A 591 22.57 -0.12 2.81
CA TYR A 591 22.85 -1.41 2.15
C TYR A 591 22.22 -1.49 0.78
N ASP A 592 22.69 -2.43 -0.03
CA ASP A 592 22.10 -2.77 -1.32
C ASP A 592 21.30 -4.07 -1.20
N ILE A 593 20.32 -4.26 -2.08
CA ILE A 593 19.60 -5.52 -2.29
C ILE A 593 19.83 -5.95 -3.74
N GLN A 594 20.11 -7.23 -3.93
CA GLN A 594 20.18 -7.87 -5.24
C GLN A 594 19.24 -9.06 -5.28
N THR A 595 18.44 -9.19 -6.33
CA THR A 595 17.50 -10.29 -6.49
C THR A 595 17.63 -10.86 -7.90
N LEU A 596 17.92 -12.16 -8.00
CA LEU A 596 17.76 -12.93 -9.20
C LEU A 596 16.50 -13.77 -9.07
N GLY A 597 15.64 -13.75 -10.08
CA GLY A 597 14.38 -14.46 -10.07
C GLY A 597 14.02 -15.11 -11.38
N TRP A 598 13.12 -16.06 -11.32
CA TRP A 598 12.47 -16.68 -12.47
C TRP A 598 10.98 -16.75 -12.19
N THR A 599 10.17 -16.23 -13.10
CA THR A 599 8.71 -16.24 -12.97
C THR A 599 8.08 -16.88 -14.18
N THR A 600 7.11 -17.76 -13.91
CA THR A 600 6.23 -18.31 -14.94
C THR A 600 4.78 -18.01 -14.55
N ASP A 601 4.07 -17.39 -15.46
CA ASP A 601 2.67 -17.02 -15.33
C ASP A 601 1.91 -17.59 -16.54
N PHE A 602 0.89 -18.41 -16.27
CA PHE A 602 0.08 -18.94 -17.35
C PHE A 602 -1.40 -19.06 -17.01
N VAL A 603 -2.22 -18.92 -18.02
CA VAL A 603 -3.66 -19.15 -17.98
C VAL A 603 -4.02 -20.24 -18.98
N VAL A 604 -4.77 -21.24 -18.51
CA VAL A 604 -5.25 -22.36 -19.33
C VAL A 604 -6.77 -22.41 -19.31
N LYS A 605 -7.38 -22.54 -20.49
CA LYS A 605 -8.83 -22.65 -20.71
C LYS A 605 -9.12 -23.95 -21.51
N PRO A 606 -9.02 -25.13 -20.89
CA PRO A 606 -9.07 -26.41 -21.59
C PRO A 606 -10.47 -26.75 -22.14
N PHE A 607 -11.53 -26.21 -21.51
CA PHE A 607 -12.91 -26.35 -21.96
C PHE A 607 -13.76 -25.13 -21.55
N LYS A 608 -14.95 -25.04 -22.12
CA LYS A 608 -15.86 -23.91 -21.91
C LYS A 608 -16.19 -23.72 -20.42
N GLY A 609 -16.02 -22.50 -19.94
CA GLY A 609 -16.33 -22.10 -18.57
C GLY A 609 -15.20 -22.31 -17.56
N PHE A 610 -14.23 -23.20 -17.83
CA PHE A 610 -13.10 -23.43 -16.94
C PHE A 610 -11.92 -22.49 -17.28
N ASN A 611 -11.31 -21.92 -16.24
CA ASN A 611 -10.11 -21.11 -16.33
C ASN A 611 -9.21 -21.45 -15.15
N LEU A 612 -7.95 -21.77 -15.43
CA LEU A 612 -6.91 -21.96 -14.42
C LEU A 612 -5.81 -20.94 -14.65
N HIS A 613 -5.60 -20.06 -13.68
CA HIS A 613 -4.42 -19.20 -13.61
C HIS A 613 -3.42 -19.83 -12.66
N TYR A 614 -2.16 -19.90 -13.07
CA TYR A 614 -1.05 -20.39 -12.26
C TYR A 614 0.12 -19.42 -12.39
N LEU A 615 0.65 -18.98 -11.26
CA LEU A 615 1.83 -18.15 -11.15
C LEU A 615 2.83 -18.80 -10.21
N VAL A 616 4.08 -18.90 -10.62
CA VAL A 616 5.18 -19.31 -9.74
C VAL A 616 6.36 -18.38 -9.92
N THR A 617 6.94 -17.94 -8.80
CA THR A 617 8.17 -17.14 -8.76
C THR A 617 9.19 -17.85 -7.88
N PHE A 618 10.35 -18.12 -8.44
CA PHE A 618 11.57 -18.50 -7.72
C PHE A 618 12.46 -17.27 -7.65
N GLN A 619 12.96 -16.92 -6.48
CA GLN A 619 13.79 -15.74 -6.31
C GLN A 619 14.85 -15.94 -5.21
N ASN A 620 15.99 -15.28 -5.36
CA ASN A 620 17.04 -15.26 -4.37
C ASN A 620 17.42 -13.81 -3.99
N PRO A 621 16.64 -13.16 -3.10
CA PRO A 621 16.96 -11.82 -2.62
C PRO A 621 18.05 -11.89 -1.56
N VAL A 622 19.14 -11.16 -1.79
CA VAL A 622 20.29 -11.10 -0.86
C VAL A 622 20.68 -9.65 -0.60
N TYR A 623 21.13 -9.42 0.60
CA TYR A 623 21.79 -8.16 0.95
C TYR A 623 23.14 -8.05 0.26
N LYS A 624 23.56 -6.84 -0.04
CA LYS A 624 24.89 -6.47 -0.52
C LYS A 624 25.37 -5.24 0.23
N LYS A 625 26.68 -5.16 0.52
CA LYS A 625 27.27 -4.03 1.26
C LYS A 625 26.60 -3.78 2.61
N PHE A 626 26.17 -4.85 3.29
CA PHE A 626 25.46 -4.77 4.56
C PHE A 626 26.40 -4.98 5.73
N ASN A 627 27.14 -3.94 6.08
CA ASN A 627 28.11 -3.96 7.16
C ASN A 627 27.88 -2.77 8.13
N PHE A 628 28.16 -2.98 9.39
CA PHE A 628 28.05 -1.99 10.44
C PHE A 628 28.85 -2.39 11.68
N ASN A 629 29.20 -1.41 12.53
CA ASN A 629 29.80 -1.66 13.84
C ASN A 629 28.73 -1.55 14.94
N ALA A 630 28.71 -2.49 15.86
CA ALA A 630 27.89 -2.43 17.06
C ALA A 630 28.62 -3.15 18.21
N PHE A 631 28.50 -2.64 19.44
CA PHE A 631 29.10 -3.18 20.65
C PHE A 631 30.63 -3.41 20.51
N GLY A 632 31.32 -2.54 19.73
CA GLY A 632 32.74 -2.63 19.46
C GLY A 632 33.15 -3.78 18.53
N LYS A 633 32.20 -4.40 17.82
CA LYS A 633 32.43 -5.50 16.89
C LYS A 633 31.88 -5.12 15.50
N ASP A 634 32.60 -5.53 14.46
CA ASP A 634 32.16 -5.41 13.08
C ASP A 634 31.27 -6.60 12.70
N TYR A 635 30.15 -6.29 12.07
CA TYR A 635 29.18 -7.25 11.53
C TYR A 635 29.09 -7.05 10.02
N ASP A 636 29.14 -8.16 9.27
CA ASP A 636 28.91 -8.19 7.83
C ASP A 636 27.84 -9.24 7.51
N TYR A 637 26.71 -8.77 7.02
CA TYR A 637 25.58 -9.59 6.57
C TYR A 637 25.37 -9.53 5.07
N SER A 638 26.39 -9.07 4.32
CA SER A 638 26.39 -9.20 2.86
C SER A 638 26.19 -10.67 2.47
N ASP A 639 25.40 -10.89 1.43
CA ASP A 639 24.97 -12.21 0.93
C ASP A 639 23.97 -12.98 1.81
N ASN A 640 23.59 -12.49 2.99
CA ASN A 640 22.45 -13.03 3.73
C ASN A 640 21.13 -12.72 2.99
N ASN A 641 20.15 -13.60 3.22
CA ASN A 641 18.82 -13.42 2.60
C ASN A 641 18.10 -12.22 3.22
N VAL A 642 17.36 -11.50 2.36
CA VAL A 642 16.53 -10.37 2.80
C VAL A 642 15.39 -10.87 3.69
N LEU A 643 15.16 -10.13 4.79
CA LEU A 643 14.14 -10.48 5.78
C LEU A 643 12.73 -10.37 5.21
N GLY A 644 11.85 -11.25 5.66
CA GLY A 644 10.43 -11.22 5.32
C GLY A 644 10.10 -11.60 3.87
N VAL A 645 11.09 -12.02 3.06
CA VAL A 645 10.89 -12.35 1.64
C VAL A 645 10.97 -13.85 1.41
N ALA A 646 9.90 -14.43 0.87
CA ALA A 646 9.85 -15.84 0.48
C ALA A 646 10.63 -16.07 -0.82
N LYS A 647 11.45 -17.15 -0.87
CA LYS A 647 12.18 -17.52 -2.08
C LYS A 647 11.31 -18.19 -3.14
N VAL A 648 10.23 -18.83 -2.74
CA VAL A 648 9.25 -19.46 -3.61
C VAL A 648 7.88 -18.93 -3.28
N LEU A 649 7.22 -18.40 -4.29
CA LEU A 649 5.85 -17.91 -4.27
C LEU A 649 5.06 -18.65 -5.34
N MET A 650 3.87 -19.17 -5.00
CA MET A 650 2.97 -19.78 -5.98
C MET A 650 1.54 -19.28 -5.79
N GLU A 651 0.84 -19.10 -6.89
CA GLU A 651 -0.60 -18.84 -6.91
C GLU A 651 -1.27 -19.82 -7.86
N ILE A 652 -2.37 -20.42 -7.42
CA ILE A 652 -3.17 -21.38 -8.19
C ILE A 652 -4.62 -20.92 -8.07
N ASP A 653 -5.18 -20.40 -9.16
CA ASP A 653 -6.48 -19.76 -9.17
C ASP A 653 -7.43 -20.46 -10.17
N PRO A 654 -8.01 -21.62 -9.85
CA PRO A 654 -9.04 -22.22 -10.66
C PRO A 654 -10.36 -21.45 -10.58
N SER A 655 -11.07 -21.34 -11.69
CA SER A 655 -12.45 -20.86 -11.71
C SER A 655 -13.28 -21.61 -12.74
N TYR A 656 -14.56 -21.82 -12.44
CA TYR A 656 -15.51 -22.49 -13.32
C TYR A 656 -16.83 -21.74 -13.36
N THR A 657 -17.25 -21.40 -14.56
CA THR A 657 -18.52 -20.72 -14.81
C THR A 657 -19.44 -21.65 -15.61
N VAL A 658 -20.59 -21.97 -15.04
CA VAL A 658 -21.63 -22.75 -15.67
C VAL A 658 -22.98 -22.07 -15.46
N ASP A 659 -23.68 -21.78 -16.55
CA ASP A 659 -24.92 -21.02 -16.57
C ASP A 659 -24.84 -19.72 -15.74
N LYS A 660 -25.57 -19.64 -14.64
CA LYS A 660 -25.64 -18.50 -13.72
C LYS A 660 -24.68 -18.62 -12.54
N TRP A 661 -23.96 -19.73 -12.42
CA TRP A 661 -23.06 -19.99 -11.32
C TRP A 661 -21.61 -19.77 -11.71
N ARG A 662 -20.84 -19.19 -10.80
CA ARG A 662 -19.39 -19.12 -10.89
C ARG A 662 -18.78 -19.59 -9.58
N PHE A 663 -17.88 -20.57 -9.68
CA PHE A 663 -17.07 -21.09 -8.59
C PHE A 663 -15.62 -20.67 -8.81
N TRP A 664 -14.92 -20.35 -7.73
CA TRP A 664 -13.50 -20.01 -7.82
C TRP A 664 -12.79 -20.34 -6.51
N ALA A 665 -11.48 -20.59 -6.61
CA ALA A 665 -10.59 -20.67 -5.46
C ALA A 665 -9.28 -19.95 -5.77
N SER A 666 -8.51 -19.62 -4.74
CA SER A 666 -7.15 -19.08 -4.83
C SER A 666 -6.32 -19.72 -3.73
N PHE A 667 -5.22 -20.34 -4.12
CA PHE A 667 -4.24 -20.93 -3.22
C PHE A 667 -2.93 -20.16 -3.41
N ARG A 668 -2.39 -19.59 -2.34
CA ARG A 668 -1.15 -18.85 -2.37
C ARG A 668 -0.15 -19.47 -1.41
N TYR A 669 0.96 -19.94 -1.94
CA TYR A 669 2.05 -20.53 -1.18
C TYR A 669 3.20 -19.54 -1.00
N PHE A 670 3.72 -19.48 0.20
CA PHE A 670 4.93 -18.75 0.57
C PHE A 670 5.91 -19.74 1.22
N SER A 671 7.11 -19.86 0.67
CA SER A 671 8.18 -20.60 1.35
C SER A 671 8.61 -19.88 2.63
N LYS A 672 9.49 -20.49 3.41
CA LYS A 672 10.01 -19.89 4.65
C LYS A 672 10.53 -18.47 4.43
N GLN A 673 10.34 -17.62 5.42
CA GLN A 673 10.74 -16.20 5.42
C GLN A 673 11.66 -15.95 6.63
N TYR A 674 12.89 -15.48 6.39
CA TYR A 674 13.82 -15.18 7.47
C TYR A 674 13.36 -13.98 8.29
N ALA A 675 13.57 -14.05 9.61
CA ALA A 675 13.04 -13.11 10.58
C ALA A 675 14.14 -12.34 11.35
N ASN A 676 15.43 -12.67 11.14
CA ASN A 676 16.56 -11.95 11.72
C ASN A 676 17.75 -11.86 10.76
N LEU A 677 18.67 -10.93 11.00
CA LEU A 677 19.77 -10.57 10.07
C LEU A 677 20.75 -11.70 9.81
N THR A 678 20.94 -12.59 10.78
CA THR A 678 21.83 -13.75 10.65
C THR A 678 21.23 -14.90 9.85
N ASN A 679 19.94 -14.82 9.50
CA ASN A 679 19.14 -15.89 8.90
C ASN A 679 19.00 -17.16 9.76
N ALA A 680 19.26 -17.07 11.06
CA ALA A 680 19.08 -18.19 11.99
C ALA A 680 17.59 -18.42 12.33
N LEU A 681 16.80 -17.35 12.41
CA LEU A 681 15.37 -17.39 12.71
C LEU A 681 14.55 -17.16 11.44
N TYR A 682 13.47 -17.91 11.30
CA TYR A 682 12.56 -17.81 10.16
C TYR A 682 11.16 -18.29 10.55
N PHE A 683 10.15 -17.85 9.79
CA PHE A 683 8.80 -18.40 9.87
C PHE A 683 8.61 -19.53 8.85
N ALA A 684 7.88 -20.56 9.25
CA ALA A 684 7.58 -21.74 8.42
C ALA A 684 6.84 -21.38 7.13
N PRO A 685 6.93 -22.21 6.09
CA PRO A 685 6.11 -22.06 4.89
C PRO A 685 4.62 -22.04 5.22
N ARG A 686 3.85 -21.27 4.43
CA ARG A 686 2.40 -21.16 4.64
C ARG A 686 1.61 -21.09 3.35
N TRP A 687 0.36 -21.46 3.45
CA TRP A 687 -0.66 -21.23 2.43
C TRP A 687 -1.64 -20.16 2.89
N GLU A 688 -2.05 -19.31 1.98
CA GLU A 688 -3.18 -18.42 2.16
C GLU A 688 -4.25 -18.85 1.15
N THR A 689 -5.47 -19.11 1.63
CA THR A 689 -6.49 -19.75 0.81
C THR A 689 -7.79 -18.95 0.81
N PHE A 690 -8.34 -18.77 -0.38
CA PHE A 690 -9.60 -18.07 -0.62
C PHE A 690 -10.46 -18.90 -1.56
N GLY A 691 -11.76 -18.80 -1.40
CA GLY A 691 -12.70 -19.46 -2.31
C GLY A 691 -14.03 -18.74 -2.32
N GLY A 692 -14.81 -18.99 -3.33
CA GLY A 692 -16.13 -18.37 -3.38
C GLY A 692 -17.02 -18.94 -4.48
N VAL A 693 -18.30 -18.63 -4.32
CA VAL A 693 -19.34 -18.90 -5.28
C VAL A 693 -20.16 -17.65 -5.51
N SER A 694 -20.54 -17.40 -6.75
CA SER A 694 -21.50 -16.35 -7.08
C SER A 694 -22.62 -16.90 -7.97
N TYR A 695 -23.80 -16.34 -7.80
CA TYR A 695 -25.01 -16.68 -8.55
C TYR A 695 -25.62 -15.42 -9.16
N THR A 696 -25.71 -15.39 -10.48
CA THR A 696 -26.35 -14.31 -11.22
C THR A 696 -27.87 -14.57 -11.26
N VAL A 697 -28.61 -13.91 -10.36
CA VAL A 697 -30.08 -14.06 -10.28
C VAL A 697 -30.72 -13.62 -11.60
N ASN A 698 -30.34 -12.42 -12.04
CA ASN A 698 -30.73 -11.86 -13.33
C ASN A 698 -29.64 -10.84 -13.79
N LYS A 699 -29.84 -10.17 -14.93
CA LYS A 699 -28.88 -9.21 -15.49
C LYS A 699 -28.48 -8.05 -14.52
N ASN A 700 -29.29 -7.82 -13.49
CA ASN A 700 -29.11 -6.67 -12.58
C ASN A 700 -28.67 -7.10 -11.17
N ILE A 701 -28.83 -8.36 -10.76
CA ILE A 701 -28.61 -8.80 -9.38
C ILE A 701 -27.66 -10.00 -9.34
N ASN A 702 -26.64 -9.90 -8.52
CA ASN A 702 -25.69 -10.99 -8.24
C ASN A 702 -25.57 -11.21 -6.73
N ILE A 703 -25.53 -12.47 -6.30
CA ILE A 703 -25.34 -12.90 -4.90
C ILE A 703 -24.02 -13.67 -4.84
N GLY A 704 -23.22 -13.41 -3.82
CA GLY A 704 -21.93 -14.05 -3.64
C GLY A 704 -21.67 -14.50 -2.22
N ALA A 705 -20.94 -15.60 -2.09
CA ALA A 705 -20.33 -16.04 -0.85
C ALA A 705 -18.84 -16.23 -1.07
N THR A 706 -18.03 -15.77 -0.12
CA THR A 706 -16.57 -15.89 -0.14
C THR A 706 -16.08 -16.46 1.18
N VAL A 707 -15.09 -17.31 1.15
CA VAL A 707 -14.42 -17.85 2.34
C VAL A 707 -12.95 -17.44 2.28
N ILE A 708 -12.46 -16.83 3.35
CA ILE A 708 -11.06 -16.47 3.56
C ILE A 708 -10.46 -17.52 4.48
N ASN A 709 -9.24 -17.99 4.14
CA ASN A 709 -8.50 -18.99 4.87
C ASN A 709 -9.32 -20.29 5.11
N PHE A 710 -9.86 -20.88 4.03
CA PHE A 710 -10.73 -22.05 4.15
C PHE A 710 -9.97 -23.31 4.63
N LEU A 711 -8.64 -23.37 4.52
CA LEU A 711 -7.84 -24.42 5.15
C LEU A 711 -7.59 -24.15 6.65
N ASN A 712 -8.06 -23.02 7.16
CA ASN A 712 -7.89 -22.58 8.56
C ASN A 712 -6.43 -22.66 9.03
N GLN A 713 -5.48 -22.33 8.14
CA GLN A 713 -4.06 -22.32 8.47
C GLN A 713 -3.73 -21.17 9.40
N ARG A 714 -2.80 -21.43 10.31
CA ARG A 714 -2.20 -20.43 11.17
C ARG A 714 -0.82 -20.11 10.63
N GLY A 715 -0.41 -18.87 10.72
CA GLY A 715 0.91 -18.44 10.31
C GLY A 715 1.22 -17.07 10.87
N ALA A 716 2.52 -16.78 10.96
CA ALA A 716 3.03 -15.47 11.31
C ALA A 716 4.05 -15.02 10.29
N SER A 717 4.30 -13.71 10.26
CA SER A 717 5.34 -13.08 9.43
C SER A 717 5.87 -11.84 10.13
N GLY A 718 6.99 -11.30 9.63
CA GLY A 718 7.64 -10.12 10.15
C GLY A 718 9.05 -10.39 10.63
N THR A 719 9.59 -9.49 11.43
CA THR A 719 10.91 -9.60 12.07
C THR A 719 10.75 -9.91 13.55
N ILE A 720 11.74 -10.58 14.13
CA ILE A 720 11.78 -10.86 15.58
C ILE A 720 12.68 -9.81 16.21
N ASN A 721 12.08 -8.82 16.85
CA ASN A 721 12.78 -7.71 17.49
C ASN A 721 13.70 -8.21 18.63
N GLY A 722 14.91 -7.63 18.72
CA GLY A 722 15.92 -8.01 19.71
C GLY A 722 16.66 -9.32 19.38
N ALA A 723 16.36 -9.91 18.21
CA ALA A 723 17.00 -11.14 17.72
C ALA A 723 17.91 -10.92 16.51
N GLU A 724 18.15 -9.68 16.12
CA GLU A 724 18.85 -9.31 14.90
C GLU A 724 20.22 -9.99 14.77
N LEU A 725 20.96 -10.10 15.87
CA LEU A 725 22.32 -10.63 15.94
C LEU A 725 22.41 -12.09 16.41
N ILE A 726 21.28 -12.75 16.65
CA ILE A 726 21.23 -14.14 17.14
C ILE A 726 21.60 -15.11 16.03
N THR A 727 22.55 -15.98 16.27
CA THR A 727 23.06 -17.00 15.33
C THR A 727 22.57 -18.43 15.61
N ASP A 728 22.02 -18.68 16.80
CA ASP A 728 21.40 -19.94 17.20
C ASP A 728 19.91 -19.73 17.50
N ALA A 729 19.07 -20.52 16.87
CA ALA A 729 17.62 -20.46 17.05
C ALA A 729 17.12 -21.19 18.31
N SER A 730 17.90 -22.13 18.82
CA SER A 730 17.46 -23.04 19.89
C SER A 730 17.00 -22.33 21.17
N PRO A 731 17.63 -21.22 21.62
CA PRO A 731 17.15 -20.46 22.78
C PRO A 731 15.78 -19.76 22.57
N TYR A 732 15.32 -19.71 21.32
CA TYR A 732 14.00 -19.12 20.98
C TYR A 732 12.87 -20.14 20.96
N TYR A 733 13.17 -21.43 20.92
CA TYR A 733 12.17 -22.48 20.98
C TYR A 733 11.44 -22.47 22.32
N GLY A 734 10.10 -22.42 22.25
CA GLY A 734 9.25 -22.27 23.42
C GLY A 734 9.03 -20.81 23.88
N LYS A 735 9.78 -19.82 23.35
CA LYS A 735 9.55 -18.42 23.69
C LYS A 735 8.25 -17.90 23.10
N LEU A 736 7.62 -16.98 23.85
CA LEU A 736 6.49 -16.21 23.39
C LEU A 736 6.97 -15.02 22.56
N LEU A 737 6.42 -14.89 21.37
CA LEU A 737 6.71 -13.81 20.44
C LEU A 737 5.41 -13.14 19.98
N THR A 738 5.55 -11.97 19.38
CA THR A 738 4.43 -11.24 18.75
C THR A 738 4.72 -11.01 17.27
N GLY A 739 3.65 -10.89 16.48
CA GLY A 739 3.80 -10.62 15.04
C GLY A 739 2.47 -10.44 14.33
N THR A 740 2.55 -10.22 13.03
CA THR A 740 1.40 -10.26 12.13
C THR A 740 0.94 -11.70 11.92
N TYR A 741 -0.31 -11.87 11.56
CA TYR A 741 -0.94 -13.19 11.44
C TYR A 741 -1.86 -13.28 10.23
N ILE A 742 -2.23 -14.50 9.84
CA ILE A 742 -3.26 -14.77 8.84
C ILE A 742 -4.62 -14.73 9.57
N MET A 743 -5.60 -14.03 8.97
CA MET A 743 -6.98 -14.03 9.49
C MET A 743 -7.52 -15.47 9.60
N PRO A 744 -8.22 -15.80 10.69
CA PRO A 744 -8.84 -17.10 10.82
C PRO A 744 -9.93 -17.32 9.76
N LEU A 745 -10.39 -18.58 9.62
CA LEU A 745 -11.49 -18.93 8.72
C LEU A 745 -12.65 -17.95 8.86
N THR A 746 -12.97 -17.24 7.77
CA THR A 746 -14.00 -16.19 7.73
C THR A 746 -14.89 -16.36 6.51
N GLY A 747 -16.20 -16.46 6.74
CA GLY A 747 -17.22 -16.42 5.69
C GLY A 747 -17.71 -14.99 5.45
N GLN A 748 -17.88 -14.64 4.17
CA GLN A 748 -18.43 -13.34 3.75
C GLN A 748 -19.58 -13.58 2.76
N PHE A 749 -20.63 -12.77 2.84
CA PHE A 749 -21.81 -12.82 1.95
C PHE A 749 -22.01 -11.44 1.33
N SER A 750 -22.38 -11.42 0.06
CA SER A 750 -22.61 -10.16 -0.64
C SER A 750 -23.81 -10.24 -1.58
N VAL A 751 -24.50 -9.13 -1.70
CA VAL A 751 -25.52 -8.89 -2.73
C VAL A 751 -25.10 -7.63 -3.48
N SER A 752 -25.03 -7.70 -4.80
CA SER A 752 -24.76 -6.56 -5.65
C SER A 752 -25.86 -6.36 -6.68
N PHE A 753 -26.14 -5.10 -7.01
CA PHE A 753 -27.12 -4.75 -8.02
C PHE A 753 -26.59 -3.63 -8.94
N ASN A 754 -27.11 -3.61 -10.18
CA ASN A 754 -26.76 -2.64 -11.20
C ASN A 754 -27.97 -2.41 -12.13
N PHE A 755 -28.68 -1.30 -11.95
CA PHE A 755 -29.85 -0.88 -12.70
C PHE A 755 -29.56 0.28 -13.64
#